data_26d72b4e628be02f8b89f9620a414323
#
_entry.id   26d72b4e628be02f8b89f9620a414323
#
_cell.length_a   1.000
_cell.length_b   1.000
_cell.length_c   1.000
_cell.angle_alpha   90.00
_cell.angle_beta   90.00
_cell.angle_gamma   90.00
#
_symmetry.space_group_name_H-M   'P 1'
#
loop_
_entity.id
_entity.type
_entity.pdbx_description
1 polymer ?
#
loop_
_entity_poly.entity_id
_entity_poly.type
_entity_poly.pdbx_seq_one_letter_code
_entity_poly.pdbx_strand_id
1 'polypeptide(L)'
;NWYDWINWNYLGYQGPGKNPANGNSFVPDRNAGIWKPVYLKVSGAVVLGSSTVTSELPLPRTNSAKLTIYSNLRNTSAQQVRGVLRATITRPGKPDVQIEQPVTLAAGEQREISFTPDTFAQLTVRNPDLWWPYTLGRPDLYDLQLEFRQYNRPINTSHQRFGIRSVQQFRDQDQQFPELGKGGNFYLKVNGKDFLVRGAAYTPDLLYANDPSRDAAILGYVKDLGLNMIRLEGKFPGDHIAEMADEMGIPLMYGWMCCNQWEKWNQWDGEDNRVAQDSLRSQIEGLRSHPSVFIWANGSDGKPPVEVLAKYHAILSDLHWPNAIVDTVSSLATDAAGERDWDGIQMAGPYSWRPPSYWFAGRYAATRGSTAEQGDNEQIPPFASLKKFIPPDKLWPINDAWYFHAGSNPSNATLTSIRRAVDRRYGISRSAEEFTRKAQLAHYESTRAQFEAFAAGGWDTHKMTIYWMLNNHWPSFFGHIFDYYLRPGGAYYGAKTGLRPLSVVFDSYATGNHDQANITVVNQTPREQTGLTVRVRVYDLQGRVRDDRSAGNIYVTPGGTAQALTLPRLARDSSVFFVRAQLLDWAGKVVSENVYWQSQRPDDVGDPRNDSAFELTQSSWADMTGLNSMPQVPLDVTASRAASSGDNRVTIRLRNSSPRVAFFERAELVSTPEGDEILPVEYSDNYVTVFPGETVELQGQPWTGATANWVRVTGYNTPPVVVPVSPPPRS
;
A
#
# COMPACT_ATOMS: atom_id res chain seq x y z
N ASN A 1 13.12 19.18 -5.63
CA ASN A 1 12.12 19.65 -6.57
C ASN A 1 11.43 18.45 -7.23
N TRP A 2 10.09 18.35 -7.10
CA TRP A 2 9.27 17.28 -7.64
C TRP A 2 9.48 17.08 -9.16
N TYR A 3 9.61 18.18 -9.88
CA TYR A 3 9.82 18.18 -11.32
C TYR A 3 11.12 17.49 -11.73
N ASP A 4 12.20 17.73 -11.01
CA ASP A 4 13.50 17.13 -11.31
C ASP A 4 13.45 15.62 -11.08
N TRP A 5 12.77 15.18 -10.02
CA TRP A 5 12.60 13.77 -9.71
C TRP A 5 11.73 13.04 -10.74
N ILE A 6 10.61 13.65 -11.19
CA ILE A 6 9.76 13.10 -12.25
C ILE A 6 10.53 12.99 -13.56
N ASN A 7 11.23 14.04 -13.98
CA ASN A 7 12.04 14.03 -15.19
C ASN A 7 13.09 12.91 -15.14
N TRP A 8 13.72 12.76 -13.99
CA TRP A 8 14.82 11.81 -13.84
C TRP A 8 14.34 10.36 -13.75
N ASN A 9 13.23 10.10 -13.09
CA ASN A 9 12.78 8.73 -12.83
C ASN A 9 11.68 8.23 -13.80
N TYR A 10 10.86 9.11 -14.35
CA TYR A 10 9.64 8.69 -15.04
C TYR A 10 9.47 9.21 -16.48
N LEU A 11 10.08 10.31 -16.81
CA LEU A 11 10.00 10.89 -18.13
C LEU A 11 11.37 11.08 -18.75
N GLY A 12 11.44 11.08 -20.06
CA GLY A 12 12.62 11.51 -20.76
C GLY A 12 13.57 10.42 -21.22
N TYR A 13 13.12 9.18 -21.25
CA TYR A 13 13.86 8.15 -21.98
C TYR A 13 13.91 8.47 -23.47
N GLN A 14 15.11 8.57 -24.04
CA GLN A 14 15.31 8.96 -25.44
C GLN A 14 15.88 7.83 -26.32
N GLY A 15 15.72 6.58 -25.91
CA GLY A 15 16.16 5.41 -26.65
C GLY A 15 17.26 4.58 -25.95
N PRO A 16 17.58 3.39 -26.47
CA PRO A 16 18.53 2.48 -25.87
C PRO A 16 19.90 3.13 -25.61
N GLY A 17 20.42 2.98 -24.39
CA GLY A 17 21.73 3.50 -24.01
C GLY A 17 21.82 4.99 -23.71
N LYS A 18 20.71 5.74 -23.77
CA LYS A 18 20.66 7.13 -23.34
C LYS A 18 20.16 7.24 -21.91
N ASN A 19 20.97 7.85 -21.04
CA ASN A 19 20.60 8.11 -19.67
C ASN A 19 20.01 9.52 -19.55
N PRO A 20 18.76 9.66 -19.12
CA PRO A 20 18.13 10.97 -18.90
C PRO A 20 18.85 11.83 -17.86
N ALA A 21 19.54 11.21 -16.88
CA ALA A 21 20.34 11.93 -15.90
C ALA A 21 21.45 12.79 -16.55
N ASN A 22 21.78 12.57 -17.82
CA ASN A 22 22.73 13.38 -18.58
C ASN A 22 22.10 14.64 -19.23
N GLY A 23 20.96 15.09 -18.75
CA GLY A 23 20.43 16.42 -19.10
C GLY A 23 19.55 16.52 -20.34
N ASN A 24 19.19 15.40 -20.96
CA ASN A 24 18.44 15.41 -22.23
C ASN A 24 16.93 15.16 -22.07
N SER A 25 16.45 15.04 -20.86
CA SER A 25 15.04 14.81 -20.61
C SER A 25 14.46 15.82 -19.66
N PHE A 26 13.46 16.50 -20.10
CA PHE A 26 12.66 17.42 -19.28
C PHE A 26 11.21 17.35 -19.74
N VAL A 27 10.30 17.58 -18.82
CA VAL A 27 8.91 17.84 -19.16
C VAL A 27 8.87 19.21 -19.83
N PRO A 28 8.43 19.33 -21.10
CA PRO A 28 8.39 20.60 -21.81
C PRO A 28 7.54 21.64 -21.09
N ASP A 29 6.43 21.21 -20.54
CA ASP A 29 5.54 22.04 -19.73
C ASP A 29 5.93 21.90 -18.25
N ARG A 30 6.65 22.87 -17.75
CA ARG A 30 7.02 22.96 -16.35
C ARG A 30 5.86 23.58 -15.59
N ASN A 31 4.92 22.78 -15.21
CA ASN A 31 3.76 23.20 -14.44
C ASN A 31 4.22 23.86 -13.12
N ALA A 32 4.26 25.17 -13.13
CA ALA A 32 4.63 25.99 -11.98
C ALA A 32 3.47 26.93 -11.65
N GLY A 33 3.22 27.13 -10.36
CA GLY A 33 2.18 28.05 -9.91
C GLY A 33 1.30 27.45 -8.81
N ILE A 34 0.15 28.07 -8.64
CA ILE A 34 -0.82 27.67 -7.61
C ILE A 34 -1.65 26.51 -8.15
N TRP A 35 -1.48 25.32 -7.56
CA TRP A 35 -2.20 24.10 -7.95
C TRP A 35 -3.23 23.62 -6.91
N LYS A 36 -3.11 24.07 -5.64
CA LYS A 36 -4.11 23.85 -4.60
C LYS A 36 -5.15 24.99 -4.61
N PRO A 37 -6.37 24.75 -4.09
CA PRO A 37 -7.39 25.79 -3.95
C PRO A 37 -6.88 26.99 -3.16
N VAL A 38 -7.30 28.20 -3.55
CA VAL A 38 -7.03 29.44 -2.84
C VAL A 38 -8.29 29.92 -2.16
N TYR A 39 -8.19 30.22 -0.86
CA TYR A 39 -9.32 30.67 -0.05
C TYR A 39 -9.10 32.08 0.47
N LEU A 40 -10.14 32.89 0.44
CA LEU A 40 -10.19 34.16 1.17
C LEU A 40 -10.90 33.94 2.49
N LYS A 41 -10.18 34.07 3.61
CA LYS A 41 -10.74 33.98 4.95
C LYS A 41 -10.96 35.39 5.49
N VAL A 42 -12.20 35.71 5.80
CA VAL A 42 -12.58 36.96 6.47
C VAL A 42 -12.73 36.69 7.97
N SER A 43 -12.13 37.52 8.81
CA SER A 43 -12.20 37.40 10.26
C SER A 43 -12.39 38.77 10.92
N GLY A 44 -12.76 38.78 12.21
CA GLY A 44 -12.64 39.99 13.03
C GLY A 44 -11.19 40.33 13.36
N ALA A 45 -11.00 41.15 14.41
CA ALA A 45 -9.68 41.61 14.85
C ALA A 45 -8.72 40.46 15.27
N VAL A 46 -9.30 39.31 15.69
CA VAL A 46 -8.49 38.13 16.06
C VAL A 46 -8.69 37.01 15.05
N VAL A 47 -7.60 36.52 14.51
CA VAL A 47 -7.56 35.35 13.62
C VAL A 47 -7.23 34.11 14.44
N LEU A 48 -8.02 33.06 14.28
CA LEU A 48 -7.70 31.72 14.71
C LEU A 48 -6.83 31.06 13.64
N GLY A 49 -5.57 30.78 13.99
CA GLY A 49 -4.60 30.07 13.15
C GLY A 49 -4.76 28.55 13.24
N SER A 50 -3.63 27.83 13.06
CA SER A 50 -3.63 26.37 13.20
C SER A 50 -3.96 25.95 14.64
N SER A 51 -4.71 24.87 14.78
CA SER A 51 -5.03 24.25 16.05
C SER A 51 -4.72 22.75 15.99
N THR A 52 -4.55 22.13 17.15
CA THR A 52 -4.39 20.68 17.26
C THR A 52 -4.86 20.16 18.61
N VAL A 53 -5.22 18.88 18.64
CA VAL A 53 -5.54 18.16 19.88
C VAL A 53 -4.54 17.01 20.02
N THR A 54 -3.81 16.99 21.12
CA THR A 54 -3.00 15.83 21.49
C THR A 54 -3.74 14.99 22.52
N SER A 55 -3.51 13.68 22.53
CA SER A 55 -4.13 12.75 23.46
C SER A 55 -3.10 11.87 24.15
N GLU A 56 -3.25 11.71 25.47
CA GLU A 56 -2.46 10.78 26.29
C GLU A 56 -3.36 9.68 26.82
N LEU A 57 -2.98 8.43 26.57
CA LEU A 57 -3.66 7.23 27.06
C LEU A 57 -2.82 6.58 28.15
N PRO A 58 -3.42 6.11 29.28
CA PRO A 58 -2.71 5.41 30.35
C PRO A 58 -2.41 3.94 29.97
N LEU A 59 -1.72 3.73 28.85
CA LEU A 59 -1.45 2.41 28.31
C LEU A 59 -0.86 1.43 29.34
N PRO A 60 -1.20 0.14 29.29
CA PRO A 60 -2.03 -0.53 28.28
C PRO A 60 -3.55 -0.32 28.45
N ARG A 61 -3.98 0.41 29.46
CA ARG A 61 -5.41 0.74 29.64
C ARG A 61 -5.81 1.85 28.68
N THR A 62 -7.04 1.76 28.16
CA THR A 62 -7.59 2.70 27.18
C THR A 62 -8.93 3.27 27.62
N ASN A 63 -9.27 3.13 28.91
CA ASN A 63 -10.54 3.55 29.49
C ASN A 63 -10.58 5.04 29.85
N SER A 64 -9.53 5.79 29.61
CA SER A 64 -9.49 7.24 29.73
C SER A 64 -8.49 7.85 28.77
N ALA A 65 -8.67 9.13 28.43
CA ALA A 65 -7.72 9.91 27.65
C ALA A 65 -7.62 11.32 28.25
N LYS A 66 -6.42 11.86 28.37
CA LYS A 66 -6.17 13.26 28.68
C LYS A 66 -5.95 14.01 27.37
N LEU A 67 -6.74 15.05 27.12
CA LEU A 67 -6.67 15.85 25.91
C LEU A 67 -6.03 17.21 26.22
N THR A 68 -5.14 17.66 25.34
CA THR A 68 -4.65 19.04 25.35
C THR A 68 -4.97 19.67 24.00
N ILE A 69 -5.62 20.85 24.03
CA ILE A 69 -5.95 21.62 22.83
C ILE A 69 -4.97 22.77 22.74
N TYR A 70 -4.33 22.93 21.57
CA TYR A 70 -3.48 24.08 21.25
C TYR A 70 -4.13 24.87 20.12
N SER A 71 -4.12 26.20 20.24
CA SER A 71 -4.67 27.10 19.23
C SER A 71 -3.83 28.37 19.11
N ASN A 72 -3.37 28.66 17.90
CA ASN A 72 -2.67 29.89 17.61
C ASN A 72 -3.66 31.04 17.36
N LEU A 73 -3.52 32.15 18.10
CA LEU A 73 -4.30 33.35 17.94
C LEU A 73 -3.42 34.51 17.50
N ARG A 74 -3.92 35.33 16.58
CA ARG A 74 -3.25 36.54 16.14
C ARG A 74 -4.21 37.73 16.19
N ASN A 75 -3.83 38.78 16.91
CA ASN A 75 -4.51 40.08 16.85
C ASN A 75 -4.00 40.84 15.63
N THR A 76 -4.81 41.04 14.62
CA THR A 76 -4.46 41.77 13.40
C THR A 76 -4.75 43.26 13.48
N SER A 77 -5.30 43.74 14.59
CA SER A 77 -5.62 45.16 14.81
C SER A 77 -4.49 45.94 15.46
N ALA A 78 -4.55 47.27 15.35
CA ALA A 78 -3.61 48.18 15.99
C ALA A 78 -3.93 48.47 17.48
N GLN A 79 -4.89 47.76 18.06
CA GLN A 79 -5.33 47.95 19.47
C GLN A 79 -5.29 46.63 20.21
N GLN A 80 -5.21 46.73 21.55
CA GLN A 80 -5.39 45.58 22.43
C GLN A 80 -6.82 45.03 22.27
N VAL A 81 -6.91 43.69 22.14
CA VAL A 81 -8.21 42.98 22.06
C VAL A 81 -8.38 42.08 23.26
N ARG A 82 -9.56 42.16 23.89
CA ARG A 82 -9.97 41.27 24.99
C ARG A 82 -11.17 40.45 24.53
N GLY A 83 -11.19 39.18 24.86
CA GLY A 83 -12.27 38.26 24.54
C GLY A 83 -12.17 36.95 25.29
N VAL A 84 -12.93 35.99 24.88
CA VAL A 84 -12.95 34.63 25.42
C VAL A 84 -12.70 33.66 24.27
N LEU A 85 -11.75 32.75 24.45
CA LEU A 85 -11.61 31.60 23.57
C LEU A 85 -12.43 30.45 24.16
N ARG A 86 -13.36 29.93 23.35
CA ARG A 86 -14.21 28.78 23.70
C ARG A 86 -13.82 27.61 22.82
N ALA A 87 -13.66 26.43 23.42
CA ALA A 87 -13.51 25.17 22.74
C ALA A 87 -14.71 24.27 23.05
N THR A 88 -15.28 23.69 22.01
CA THR A 88 -16.38 22.73 22.12
C THR A 88 -15.95 21.44 21.36
N ILE A 89 -15.93 20.32 22.10
CA ILE A 89 -15.68 18.99 21.52
C ILE A 89 -17.01 18.25 21.48
N THR A 90 -17.36 17.74 20.31
CA THR A 90 -18.60 16.96 20.11
C THR A 90 -18.32 15.62 19.45
N ARG A 91 -19.17 14.64 19.77
CA ARG A 91 -19.23 13.35 19.12
C ARG A 91 -20.62 12.73 19.29
N PRO A 92 -21.24 12.18 18.24
CA PRO A 92 -22.54 11.50 18.38
C PRO A 92 -22.52 10.41 19.45
N GLY A 93 -23.49 10.46 20.38
CA GLY A 93 -23.63 9.50 21.48
C GLY A 93 -22.71 9.73 22.69
N LYS A 94 -21.94 10.82 22.72
CA LYS A 94 -21.14 11.24 23.87
C LYS A 94 -21.59 12.62 24.37
N PRO A 95 -21.40 12.92 25.66
CA PRO A 95 -21.62 14.27 26.18
C PRO A 95 -20.66 15.27 25.52
N ASP A 96 -21.16 16.44 25.18
CA ASP A 96 -20.34 17.55 24.71
C ASP A 96 -19.42 18.07 25.81
N VAL A 97 -18.20 18.40 25.44
CA VAL A 97 -17.23 19.08 26.30
C VAL A 97 -17.12 20.52 25.86
N GLN A 98 -17.56 21.45 26.69
CA GLN A 98 -17.42 22.89 26.45
C GLN A 98 -16.59 23.51 27.55
N ILE A 99 -15.53 24.24 27.16
CA ILE A 99 -14.59 24.93 28.02
C ILE A 99 -14.25 26.28 27.42
N GLU A 100 -13.92 27.26 28.30
CA GLU A 100 -13.58 28.60 27.83
C GLU A 100 -12.58 29.27 28.77
N GLN A 101 -11.77 30.17 28.23
CA GLN A 101 -10.88 30.99 29.03
C GLN A 101 -10.78 32.41 28.47
N PRO A 102 -10.62 33.44 29.36
CA PRO A 102 -10.40 34.80 28.91
C PRO A 102 -9.02 34.95 28.26
N VAL A 103 -8.97 35.72 27.17
CA VAL A 103 -7.76 36.01 26.42
C VAL A 103 -7.66 37.53 26.20
N THR A 104 -6.46 38.05 26.44
CA THR A 104 -6.09 39.42 26.07
C THR A 104 -4.86 39.39 25.18
N LEU A 105 -4.94 40.02 24.00
CA LEU A 105 -3.85 40.09 23.03
C LEU A 105 -3.51 41.55 22.79
N ALA A 106 -2.22 41.92 22.89
CA ALA A 106 -1.73 43.23 22.48
C ALA A 106 -1.91 43.48 20.98
N ALA A 107 -1.73 44.72 20.51
CA ALA A 107 -1.76 45.03 19.07
C ALA A 107 -0.71 44.21 18.33
N GLY A 108 -1.12 43.51 17.26
CA GLY A 108 -0.24 42.65 16.44
C GLY A 108 0.27 41.38 17.10
N GLU A 109 -0.09 41.10 18.35
CA GLU A 109 0.40 39.93 19.09
C GLU A 109 -0.11 38.63 18.47
N GLN A 110 0.81 37.67 18.33
CA GLN A 110 0.53 36.27 18.04
C GLN A 110 0.92 35.41 19.23
N ARG A 111 0.02 34.57 19.68
CA ARG A 111 0.25 33.71 20.85
C ARG A 111 -0.51 32.39 20.72
N GLU A 112 0.16 31.30 21.10
CA GLU A 112 -0.51 30.03 21.32
C GLU A 112 -1.24 30.02 22.66
N ILE A 113 -2.48 29.55 22.63
CA ILE A 113 -3.32 29.33 23.81
C ILE A 113 -3.55 27.84 23.95
N SER A 114 -3.39 27.32 25.17
CA SER A 114 -3.62 25.90 25.45
C SER A 114 -4.78 25.71 26.45
N PHE A 115 -5.54 24.65 26.26
CA PHE A 115 -6.46 24.09 27.24
C PHE A 115 -5.93 22.73 27.68
N THR A 116 -5.64 22.60 28.98
CA THR A 116 -5.03 21.38 29.53
C THR A 116 -5.96 20.68 30.50
N PRO A 117 -5.86 19.37 30.72
CA PRO A 117 -6.67 18.64 31.70
C PRO A 117 -6.42 19.07 33.13
N ASP A 118 -5.27 19.67 33.46
CA ASP A 118 -4.97 20.20 34.79
C ASP A 118 -5.81 21.46 35.11
N THR A 119 -6.12 22.25 34.08
CA THR A 119 -6.95 23.44 34.22
C THR A 119 -8.43 23.13 33.97
N PHE A 120 -8.74 22.22 33.08
CA PHE A 120 -10.07 21.82 32.65
C PHE A 120 -10.28 20.32 32.82
N ALA A 121 -10.77 19.88 33.96
CA ALA A 121 -10.97 18.46 34.28
C ALA A 121 -11.82 17.72 33.24
N GLN A 122 -12.67 18.43 32.48
CA GLN A 122 -13.51 17.91 31.40
C GLN A 122 -12.68 17.35 30.23
N LEU A 123 -11.42 17.78 30.09
CA LEU A 123 -10.47 17.24 29.08
C LEU A 123 -9.92 15.87 29.48
N THR A 124 -10.26 15.35 30.65
CA THR A 124 -10.06 13.94 31.00
C THR A 124 -11.29 13.14 30.60
N VAL A 125 -11.29 12.65 29.36
CA VAL A 125 -12.41 11.90 28.78
C VAL A 125 -12.38 10.46 29.29
N ARG A 126 -13.52 10.00 29.85
CA ARG A 126 -13.69 8.61 30.30
C ARG A 126 -14.31 7.75 29.21
N ASN A 127 -13.80 6.54 29.04
CA ASN A 127 -14.21 5.57 28.00
C ASN A 127 -14.33 6.25 26.62
N PRO A 128 -13.21 6.84 26.11
CA PRO A 128 -13.21 7.46 24.80
C PRO A 128 -13.45 6.44 23.70
N ASP A 129 -14.09 6.86 22.61
CA ASP A 129 -14.05 6.12 21.36
C ASP A 129 -12.72 6.40 20.69
N LEU A 130 -11.89 5.38 20.53
CA LEU A 130 -10.54 5.55 20.01
C LEU A 130 -10.53 5.49 18.49
N TRP A 131 -9.66 6.30 17.90
CA TRP A 131 -9.32 6.13 16.49
C TRP A 131 -8.36 4.93 16.32
N TRP A 132 -8.70 4.03 15.39
CA TRP A 132 -7.91 2.86 15.05
C TRP A 132 -7.67 2.78 13.54
N PRO A 133 -6.51 2.25 13.10
CA PRO A 133 -6.41 1.69 11.75
C PRO A 133 -7.55 0.70 11.50
N TYR A 134 -8.14 0.73 10.30
CA TYR A 134 -9.32 -0.09 9.97
C TYR A 134 -9.10 -1.60 10.20
N THR A 135 -7.84 -2.07 10.15
CA THR A 135 -7.46 -3.45 10.43
C THR A 135 -7.47 -3.82 11.91
N LEU A 136 -7.47 -2.84 12.82
CA LEU A 136 -7.46 -3.05 14.27
C LEU A 136 -8.75 -2.60 14.95
N GLY A 137 -9.56 -1.76 14.31
CA GLY A 137 -10.78 -1.25 14.91
C GLY A 137 -11.49 -0.20 14.05
N ARG A 138 -12.29 0.64 14.69
CA ARG A 138 -13.02 1.74 14.04
C ARG A 138 -12.20 3.03 14.07
N PRO A 139 -12.18 3.83 12.98
CA PRO A 139 -11.53 5.13 12.94
C PRO A 139 -12.45 6.22 13.51
N ASP A 140 -12.70 6.19 14.81
CA ASP A 140 -13.65 7.08 15.44
C ASP A 140 -13.10 8.51 15.58
N LEU A 141 -13.84 9.49 15.05
CA LEU A 141 -13.46 10.90 15.02
C LEU A 141 -14.35 11.74 15.96
N TYR A 142 -13.77 12.80 16.49
CA TYR A 142 -14.41 13.86 17.25
C TYR A 142 -14.33 15.17 16.46
N ASP A 143 -15.29 16.06 16.69
CA ASP A 143 -15.27 17.42 16.14
C ASP A 143 -14.82 18.41 17.23
N LEU A 144 -13.88 19.29 16.88
CA LEU A 144 -13.48 20.44 17.68
C LEU A 144 -13.93 21.72 16.98
N GLN A 145 -14.73 22.51 17.70
CA GLN A 145 -15.05 23.89 17.33
C GLN A 145 -14.33 24.84 18.27
N LEU A 146 -13.60 25.80 17.71
CA LEU A 146 -13.00 26.91 18.42
C LEU A 146 -13.70 28.22 18.05
N GLU A 147 -14.05 29.03 19.04
CA GLU A 147 -14.65 30.34 18.83
C GLU A 147 -13.88 31.39 19.65
N PHE A 148 -13.38 32.43 18.98
CA PHE A 148 -12.99 33.63 19.71
C PHE A 148 -14.19 34.59 19.80
N ARG A 149 -14.58 34.93 21.01
CA ARG A 149 -15.84 35.67 21.33
C ARG A 149 -15.53 37.02 21.94
N GLN A 150 -16.21 38.04 21.47
CA GLN A 150 -16.26 39.38 22.11
C GLN A 150 -17.72 39.74 22.35
N TYR A 151 -18.01 40.38 23.49
CA TYR A 151 -19.38 40.78 23.86
C TYR A 151 -20.39 39.63 23.66
N ASN A 152 -20.04 38.43 24.04
CA ASN A 152 -20.83 37.21 23.86
C ASN A 152 -21.15 36.79 22.40
N ARG A 153 -20.48 37.37 21.40
CA ARG A 153 -20.67 37.02 20.01
C ARG A 153 -19.35 36.39 19.43
N PRO A 154 -19.44 35.33 18.67
CA PRO A 154 -18.28 34.81 17.96
C PRO A 154 -17.86 35.82 16.88
N ILE A 155 -16.58 36.20 16.89
CA ILE A 155 -15.98 37.05 15.87
C ILE A 155 -15.03 36.28 14.93
N ASN A 156 -14.65 35.08 15.33
CA ASN A 156 -13.97 34.11 14.48
C ASN A 156 -14.28 32.70 14.98
N THR A 157 -14.41 31.75 14.04
CA THR A 157 -14.70 30.33 14.32
C THR A 157 -13.79 29.44 13.47
N SER A 158 -13.31 28.36 14.06
CA SER A 158 -12.55 27.32 13.39
C SER A 158 -13.15 25.95 13.72
N HIS A 159 -13.13 25.04 12.75
CA HIS A 159 -13.59 23.67 12.90
C HIS A 159 -12.50 22.73 12.43
N GLN A 160 -12.30 21.63 13.15
CA GLN A 160 -11.45 20.53 12.73
C GLN A 160 -11.94 19.22 13.34
N ARG A 161 -11.61 18.11 12.70
CA ARG A 161 -11.80 16.77 13.27
C ARG A 161 -10.47 16.27 13.83
N PHE A 162 -10.56 15.41 14.84
CA PHE A 162 -9.40 14.74 15.42
C PHE A 162 -9.78 13.33 15.92
N GLY A 163 -8.79 12.47 16.10
CA GLY A 163 -8.96 11.15 16.68
C GLY A 163 -8.21 11.01 18.00
N ILE A 164 -8.82 10.38 18.99
CA ILE A 164 -8.17 10.06 20.27
C ILE A 164 -7.38 8.77 20.07
N ARG A 165 -6.05 8.85 20.11
CA ARG A 165 -5.16 7.72 19.91
C ARG A 165 -3.76 7.97 20.47
N SER A 166 -2.96 6.90 20.54
CA SER A 166 -1.53 6.94 20.79
C SER A 166 -0.80 6.19 19.69
N VAL A 167 0.23 6.79 19.08
CA VAL A 167 1.18 6.14 18.17
C VAL A 167 2.55 6.19 18.83
N GLN A 168 3.13 5.02 19.07
CA GLN A 168 4.43 4.90 19.71
C GLN A 168 5.38 4.17 18.79
N GLN A 169 6.62 4.67 18.68
CA GLN A 169 7.70 4.04 17.93
C GLN A 169 8.66 3.29 18.85
N PHE A 170 9.16 2.18 18.35
CA PHE A 170 10.13 1.32 19.05
C PHE A 170 11.17 0.82 18.07
N ARG A 171 12.27 0.29 18.62
CA ARG A 171 13.27 -0.47 17.87
C ARG A 171 13.63 -1.71 18.65
N ASP A 172 13.71 -2.84 17.97
CA ASP A 172 14.25 -4.06 18.55
C ASP A 172 15.57 -4.44 17.85
N GLN A 173 16.38 -5.25 18.54
CA GLN A 173 17.61 -5.77 17.96
C GLN A 173 17.30 -7.08 17.22
N ASP A 174 17.62 -7.15 15.94
CA ASP A 174 17.58 -8.40 15.20
C ASP A 174 18.84 -9.22 15.53
N GLN A 175 18.68 -10.23 16.38
CA GLN A 175 19.76 -11.10 16.80
C GLN A 175 20.27 -12.04 15.69
N GLN A 176 19.46 -12.23 14.63
CA GLN A 176 19.84 -13.10 13.51
C GLN A 176 20.66 -12.37 12.44
N PHE A 177 20.60 -11.03 12.42
CA PHE A 177 21.35 -10.18 11.47
C PHE A 177 22.01 -9.00 12.18
N PRO A 178 22.99 -9.29 13.05
CA PRO A 178 23.74 -8.23 13.74
C PRO A 178 24.47 -7.30 12.78
N GLU A 179 24.71 -7.72 11.53
CA GLU A 179 25.30 -6.89 10.48
C GLU A 179 24.37 -5.75 9.98
N LEU A 180 23.07 -5.81 10.27
CA LEU A 180 22.17 -4.69 10.02
C LEU A 180 22.39 -3.51 10.98
N GLY A 181 23.28 -3.69 11.97
CA GLY A 181 23.87 -2.61 12.76
C GLY A 181 23.02 -2.13 13.94
N LYS A 182 23.44 -1.04 14.55
CA LYS A 182 22.91 -0.48 15.81
C LYS A 182 21.45 0.04 15.68
N GLY A 183 20.89 0.14 14.48
CA GLY A 183 19.52 0.69 14.23
C GLY A 183 18.39 -0.20 14.75
N GLY A 184 18.60 -1.52 14.82
CA GLY A 184 17.54 -2.48 15.11
C GLY A 184 16.45 -2.49 14.04
N ASN A 185 15.29 -3.06 14.36
CA ASN A 185 14.11 -3.01 13.50
C ASN A 185 13.08 -2.02 14.07
N PHE A 186 12.73 -1.03 13.30
CA PHE A 186 11.67 -0.07 13.65
C PHE A 186 10.31 -0.76 13.68
N TYR A 187 9.47 -0.44 14.66
CA TYR A 187 8.08 -0.85 14.68
C TYR A 187 7.19 0.13 15.43
N LEU A 188 5.89 0.01 15.20
CA LEU A 188 4.86 0.87 15.80
C LEU A 188 3.95 0.08 16.73
N LYS A 189 3.49 0.75 17.79
CA LYS A 189 2.30 0.36 18.55
C LYS A 189 1.24 1.44 18.43
N VAL A 190 0.00 1.02 18.20
CA VAL A 190 -1.17 1.90 18.14
C VAL A 190 -2.07 1.56 19.31
N ASN A 191 -2.33 2.56 20.18
CA ASN A 191 -3.10 2.37 21.41
C ASN A 191 -2.59 1.18 22.25
N GLY A 192 -1.26 0.97 22.25
CA GLY A 192 -0.57 -0.10 22.97
C GLY A 192 -0.55 -1.47 22.29
N LYS A 193 -1.16 -1.62 21.10
CA LYS A 193 -1.13 -2.86 20.31
C LYS A 193 -0.06 -2.80 19.23
N ASP A 194 0.63 -3.91 19.02
CA ASP A 194 1.57 -4.06 17.93
C ASP A 194 0.88 -3.85 16.57
N PHE A 195 1.53 -3.11 15.68
CA PHE A 195 0.99 -2.76 14.39
C PHE A 195 1.92 -3.23 13.27
N LEU A 196 1.61 -4.39 12.68
CA LEU A 196 2.32 -4.92 11.53
C LEU A 196 1.97 -4.10 10.29
N VAL A 197 2.95 -3.35 9.76
CA VAL A 197 2.73 -2.47 8.62
C VAL A 197 2.84 -3.24 7.32
N ARG A 198 1.78 -3.19 6.50
CA ARG A 198 1.72 -3.70 5.13
C ARG A 198 1.20 -2.58 4.26
N GLY A 199 2.09 -1.87 3.62
CA GLY A 199 1.77 -0.64 2.92
C GLY A 199 2.25 -0.63 1.48
N ALA A 200 1.98 0.51 0.83
CA ALA A 200 2.51 0.83 -0.48
C ALA A 200 2.76 2.34 -0.62
N ALA A 201 3.69 2.72 -1.50
CA ALA A 201 4.03 4.10 -1.75
C ALA A 201 3.11 4.71 -2.80
N TYR A 202 2.45 5.80 -2.44
CA TYR A 202 1.53 6.55 -3.30
C TYR A 202 2.27 7.56 -4.17
N THR A 203 1.78 7.77 -5.38
CA THR A 203 2.20 8.89 -6.22
C THR A 203 0.98 9.67 -6.75
N PRO A 204 0.98 11.02 -6.68
CA PRO A 204 -0.06 11.83 -7.28
C PRO A 204 0.02 11.81 -8.80
N ASP A 205 -1.00 12.34 -9.47
CA ASP A 205 -0.97 12.58 -10.91
C ASP A 205 0.26 13.42 -11.31
N LEU A 206 0.83 13.14 -12.49
CA LEU A 206 2.07 13.78 -12.99
C LEU A 206 2.02 15.31 -12.94
N LEU A 207 0.88 15.89 -13.30
CA LEU A 207 0.69 17.34 -13.34
C LEU A 207 -0.08 17.86 -12.11
N TYR A 208 -0.17 17.06 -11.06
CA TYR A 208 -0.91 17.40 -9.84
C TYR A 208 -2.39 17.74 -10.08
N ALA A 209 -3.03 17.05 -11.05
CA ALA A 209 -4.46 17.13 -11.19
C ALA A 209 -5.12 16.78 -9.84
N ASN A 210 -5.81 17.79 -9.27
CA ASN A 210 -6.50 17.60 -7.99
C ASN A 210 -7.85 16.94 -8.26
N ASP A 211 -7.89 15.60 -8.20
CA ASP A 211 -9.09 14.80 -8.44
C ASP A 211 -9.43 13.97 -7.20
N PRO A 212 -10.25 14.53 -6.27
CA PRO A 212 -10.67 13.81 -5.07
C PRO A 212 -11.39 12.48 -5.35
N SER A 213 -12.09 12.37 -6.49
CA SER A 213 -12.80 11.12 -6.84
C SER A 213 -11.82 10.01 -7.21
N ARG A 214 -10.75 10.35 -7.92
CA ARG A 214 -9.67 9.42 -8.24
C ARG A 214 -8.94 8.98 -6.97
N ASP A 215 -8.62 9.92 -6.09
CA ASP A 215 -7.95 9.62 -4.82
C ASP A 215 -8.83 8.77 -3.89
N ALA A 216 -10.13 9.02 -3.85
CA ALA A 216 -11.08 8.16 -3.13
C ALA A 216 -11.08 6.72 -3.68
N ALA A 217 -11.01 6.53 -4.99
CA ALA A 217 -10.90 5.22 -5.61
C ALA A 217 -9.56 4.54 -5.27
N ILE A 218 -8.45 5.27 -5.28
CA ILE A 218 -7.13 4.76 -4.87
C ILE A 218 -7.16 4.28 -3.40
N LEU A 219 -7.71 5.10 -2.49
CA LEU A 219 -7.87 4.72 -1.08
C LEU A 219 -8.84 3.54 -0.90
N GLY A 220 -9.87 3.46 -1.73
CA GLY A 220 -10.76 2.29 -1.80
C GLY A 220 -9.99 1.02 -2.15
N TYR A 221 -9.10 1.06 -3.15
CA TYR A 221 -8.24 -0.07 -3.51
C TYR A 221 -7.25 -0.43 -2.41
N VAL A 222 -6.73 0.53 -1.66
CA VAL A 222 -5.88 0.25 -0.48
C VAL A 222 -6.60 -0.65 0.51
N LYS A 223 -7.87 -0.35 0.82
CA LYS A 223 -8.70 -1.18 1.72
C LYS A 223 -9.07 -2.52 1.10
N ASP A 224 -9.46 -2.54 -0.17
CA ASP A 224 -9.82 -3.78 -0.87
C ASP A 224 -8.64 -4.76 -0.95
N LEU A 225 -7.41 -4.25 -1.14
CA LEU A 225 -6.17 -5.03 -1.09
C LEU A 225 -5.86 -5.57 0.32
N GLY A 226 -6.31 -4.91 1.38
CA GLY A 226 -5.89 -5.20 2.75
C GLY A 226 -4.60 -4.50 3.18
N LEU A 227 -4.16 -3.48 2.43
CA LEU A 227 -3.04 -2.62 2.81
C LEU A 227 -3.46 -1.69 3.97
N ASN A 228 -2.57 -1.46 4.91
CA ASN A 228 -2.87 -0.70 6.13
C ASN A 228 -1.95 0.50 6.36
N MET A 229 -1.18 0.92 5.35
CA MET A 229 -0.40 2.16 5.37
C MET A 229 -0.11 2.64 3.95
N ILE A 230 -0.06 3.96 3.78
CA ILE A 230 0.42 4.62 2.55
C ILE A 230 1.63 5.48 2.90
N ARG A 231 2.71 5.32 2.13
CA ARG A 231 3.88 6.21 2.20
C ARG A 231 3.78 7.30 1.14
N LEU A 232 3.97 8.54 1.58
CA LEU A 232 3.98 9.75 0.73
C LEU A 232 5.37 10.41 0.83
N GLU A 233 6.33 9.86 0.12
CA GLU A 233 7.70 10.36 0.09
C GLU A 233 7.78 11.66 -0.71
N GLY A 234 7.94 12.79 -0.02
CA GLY A 234 7.99 14.12 -0.64
C GLY A 234 6.76 14.48 -1.48
N LYS A 235 5.68 13.77 -1.28
CA LYS A 235 4.43 13.93 -2.03
C LYS A 235 3.38 14.47 -1.07
N PHE A 236 2.96 15.70 -1.31
CA PHE A 236 1.97 16.38 -0.49
C PHE A 236 0.75 16.71 -1.35
N PRO A 237 -0.07 15.70 -1.69
CA PRO A 237 -1.30 15.90 -2.46
C PRO A 237 -2.27 16.83 -1.73
N GLY A 238 -3.46 17.06 -2.28
CA GLY A 238 -4.48 17.87 -1.64
C GLY A 238 -4.83 17.38 -0.23
N ASP A 239 -5.27 18.28 0.63
CA ASP A 239 -5.57 17.98 2.05
C ASP A 239 -6.64 16.89 2.20
N HIS A 240 -7.50 16.71 1.19
CA HIS A 240 -8.53 15.67 1.14
C HIS A 240 -8.00 14.24 1.29
N ILE A 241 -6.74 13.95 0.92
CA ILE A 241 -6.14 12.60 1.11
C ILE A 241 -6.06 12.27 2.62
N ALA A 242 -5.57 13.21 3.44
CA ALA A 242 -5.47 13.00 4.87
C ALA A 242 -6.87 12.95 5.52
N GLU A 243 -7.80 13.81 5.09
CA GLU A 243 -9.19 13.80 5.56
C GLU A 243 -9.89 12.46 5.27
N MET A 244 -9.77 11.94 4.04
CA MET A 244 -10.33 10.64 3.68
C MET A 244 -9.62 9.50 4.43
N ALA A 245 -8.31 9.57 4.61
CA ALA A 245 -7.55 8.58 5.36
C ALA A 245 -7.97 8.54 6.83
N ASP A 246 -8.27 9.71 7.44
CA ASP A 246 -8.82 9.81 8.79
C ASP A 246 -10.17 9.06 8.92
N GLU A 247 -11.07 9.27 7.96
CA GLU A 247 -12.39 8.62 7.91
C GLU A 247 -12.30 7.12 7.62
N MET A 248 -11.38 6.74 6.74
CA MET A 248 -11.23 5.36 6.29
C MET A 248 -10.37 4.51 7.23
N GLY A 249 -9.65 5.13 8.17
CA GLY A 249 -8.73 4.45 9.07
C GLY A 249 -7.47 3.95 8.37
N ILE A 250 -6.93 4.72 7.43
CA ILE A 250 -5.72 4.37 6.67
C ILE A 250 -4.54 5.18 7.20
N PRO A 251 -3.57 4.58 7.91
CA PRO A 251 -2.34 5.23 8.33
C PRO A 251 -1.51 5.79 7.17
N LEU A 252 -0.92 6.97 7.40
CA LEU A 252 -0.09 7.68 6.45
C LEU A 252 1.33 7.88 7.01
N MET A 253 2.33 7.70 6.16
CA MET A 253 3.72 8.01 6.41
C MET A 253 4.15 9.12 5.47
N TYR A 254 4.40 10.30 6.01
CA TYR A 254 4.91 11.46 5.28
C TYR A 254 6.42 11.65 5.52
N GLY A 255 7.08 12.39 4.65
CA GLY A 255 8.47 12.78 4.82
C GLY A 255 9.02 13.48 3.59
N TRP A 256 10.24 13.97 3.69
CA TRP A 256 10.95 14.55 2.54
C TRP A 256 11.33 13.46 1.54
N MET A 257 11.51 13.86 0.29
CA MET A 257 11.89 12.97 -0.80
C MET A 257 13.40 12.88 -0.96
N CYS A 258 13.85 11.81 -1.61
CA CYS A 258 15.24 11.60 -1.99
C CYS A 258 15.66 12.41 -3.23
N CYS A 259 16.93 12.28 -3.52
CA CYS A 259 17.52 12.34 -4.87
C CYS A 259 17.57 13.74 -5.50
N ASN A 260 17.18 14.79 -4.79
CA ASN A 260 17.20 16.17 -5.28
C ASN A 260 17.71 17.14 -4.20
N GLN A 261 17.39 18.44 -4.29
CA GLN A 261 17.86 19.47 -3.37
C GLN A 261 17.54 19.18 -1.89
N TRP A 262 16.47 18.43 -1.59
CA TRP A 262 16.12 18.05 -0.22
C TRP A 262 17.15 17.16 0.47
N GLU A 263 18.02 16.47 -0.28
CA GLU A 263 19.12 15.66 0.26
C GLU A 263 20.52 16.13 -0.18
N LYS A 264 20.61 17.26 -0.86
CA LYS A 264 21.90 17.88 -1.22
C LYS A 264 22.35 18.92 -0.17
N TRP A 265 22.30 18.53 1.10
CA TRP A 265 22.57 19.42 2.23
C TRP A 265 23.95 20.11 2.16
N ASN A 266 24.95 19.47 1.56
CA ASN A 266 26.27 20.04 1.32
C ASN A 266 26.26 21.19 0.29
N GLN A 267 25.19 21.42 -0.41
CA GLN A 267 24.96 22.50 -1.36
C GLN A 267 24.02 23.58 -0.81
N TRP A 268 23.47 23.37 0.41
CA TRP A 268 22.52 24.29 1.00
C TRP A 268 23.20 25.58 1.47
N ASP A 269 22.62 26.70 1.12
CA ASP A 269 22.94 28.01 1.65
C ASP A 269 21.96 28.46 2.75
N GLY A 270 22.00 29.75 3.11
CA GLY A 270 21.09 30.31 4.12
C GLY A 270 19.63 30.32 3.68
N GLU A 271 19.39 30.52 2.39
CA GLU A 271 18.02 30.51 1.82
C GLU A 271 17.42 29.09 1.78
N ASP A 272 18.18 28.08 1.35
CA ASP A 272 17.78 26.68 1.39
C ASP A 272 17.38 26.26 2.81
N ASN A 273 18.22 26.62 3.80
CA ASN A 273 17.94 26.35 5.22
C ASN A 273 16.66 27.02 5.71
N ARG A 274 16.39 28.26 5.30
CA ARG A 274 15.17 28.98 5.64
C ARG A 274 13.94 28.32 4.99
N VAL A 275 14.02 28.04 3.69
CA VAL A 275 12.93 27.39 2.92
C VAL A 275 12.61 26.02 3.51
N ALA A 276 13.62 25.23 3.91
CA ALA A 276 13.41 23.92 4.50
C ALA A 276 12.65 24.02 5.84
N GLN A 277 13.03 24.97 6.71
CA GLN A 277 12.36 25.17 8.00
C GLN A 277 10.92 25.69 7.84
N ASP A 278 10.71 26.70 6.95
CA ASP A 278 9.39 27.27 6.69
C ASP A 278 8.46 26.21 6.07
N SER A 279 9.00 25.39 5.17
CA SER A 279 8.26 24.29 4.55
C SER A 279 7.86 23.21 5.57
N LEU A 280 8.80 22.81 6.45
CA LEU A 280 8.51 21.85 7.50
C LEU A 280 7.42 22.38 8.44
N ARG A 281 7.55 23.62 8.91
CA ARG A 281 6.55 24.25 9.78
C ARG A 281 5.16 24.23 9.14
N SER A 282 5.07 24.64 7.87
CA SER A 282 3.81 24.67 7.13
C SER A 282 3.21 23.27 6.96
N GLN A 283 4.01 22.26 6.61
CA GLN A 283 3.50 20.89 6.47
C GLN A 283 3.03 20.31 7.81
N ILE A 284 3.81 20.48 8.87
CA ILE A 284 3.47 19.95 10.20
C ILE A 284 2.22 20.63 10.78
N GLU A 285 2.06 21.93 10.59
CA GLU A 285 0.82 22.65 10.98
C GLU A 285 -0.42 22.09 10.29
N GLY A 286 -0.32 21.67 9.04
CA GLY A 286 -1.40 21.00 8.31
C GLY A 286 -1.64 19.56 8.75
N LEU A 287 -0.57 18.80 9.03
CA LEU A 287 -0.65 17.35 9.23
C LEU A 287 -0.89 16.92 10.69
N ARG A 288 -0.49 17.73 11.69
CA ARG A 288 -0.45 17.33 13.10
C ARG A 288 -1.82 17.02 13.73
N SER A 289 -2.91 17.49 13.12
CA SER A 289 -4.29 17.23 13.59
C SER A 289 -4.92 15.99 12.97
N HIS A 290 -4.31 15.40 11.94
CA HIS A 290 -4.82 14.20 11.28
C HIS A 290 -4.46 12.93 12.05
N PRO A 291 -5.42 12.19 12.60
CA PRO A 291 -5.12 10.96 13.33
C PRO A 291 -4.56 9.83 12.44
N SER A 292 -4.77 9.89 11.14
CA SER A 292 -4.19 8.96 10.18
C SER A 292 -2.68 9.14 10.00
N VAL A 293 -2.11 10.31 10.26
CA VAL A 293 -0.66 10.52 10.10
C VAL A 293 0.10 9.88 11.25
N PHE A 294 0.95 8.89 10.94
CA PHE A 294 1.67 8.08 11.92
C PHE A 294 3.16 8.36 11.98
N ILE A 295 3.77 8.67 10.85
CA ILE A 295 5.23 8.84 10.73
C ILE A 295 5.52 10.12 9.95
N TRP A 296 6.52 10.86 10.43
CA TRP A 296 7.22 11.89 9.69
C TRP A 296 8.67 11.46 9.49
N ALA A 297 9.18 11.46 8.25
CA ALA A 297 10.56 11.16 7.92
C ALA A 297 11.32 12.45 7.54
N ASN A 298 12.38 12.77 8.29
CA ASN A 298 13.22 13.95 8.08
C ASN A 298 14.15 13.82 6.85
N GLY A 299 14.42 12.60 6.41
CA GLY A 299 15.15 12.24 5.20
C GLY A 299 14.63 10.93 4.64
N SER A 300 14.99 10.62 3.41
CA SER A 300 14.65 9.38 2.71
C SER A 300 15.89 8.50 2.53
N ASP A 301 16.62 8.62 1.40
CA ASP A 301 17.83 7.83 1.10
C ASP A 301 19.01 8.23 2.01
N GLY A 302 19.07 9.49 2.40
CA GLY A 302 20.06 10.06 3.27
C GLY A 302 19.53 10.43 4.65
N LYS A 303 20.44 10.68 5.58
CA LYS A 303 20.17 11.27 6.89
C LYS A 303 20.61 12.71 6.89
N PRO A 304 19.73 13.68 7.24
CA PRO A 304 20.14 15.08 7.33
C PRO A 304 21.31 15.29 8.31
N PRO A 305 22.21 16.25 8.06
CA PRO A 305 23.27 16.62 9.00
C PRO A 305 22.69 17.04 10.37
N VAL A 306 23.50 16.88 11.41
CA VAL A 306 23.10 17.14 12.81
C VAL A 306 22.50 18.53 13.02
N GLU A 307 23.06 19.57 12.37
CA GLU A 307 22.58 20.94 12.45
C GLU A 307 21.22 21.16 11.76
N VAL A 308 20.90 20.38 10.71
CA VAL A 308 19.58 20.37 10.05
C VAL A 308 18.58 19.62 10.91
N LEU A 309 18.96 18.44 11.42
CA LEU A 309 18.11 17.64 12.31
C LEU A 309 17.74 18.40 13.59
N ALA A 310 18.69 19.12 14.19
CA ALA A 310 18.42 19.92 15.39
C ALA A 310 17.31 20.95 15.13
N LYS A 311 17.31 21.60 13.96
CA LYS A 311 16.26 22.56 13.56
C LYS A 311 14.91 21.84 13.31
N TYR A 312 14.95 20.70 12.63
CA TYR A 312 13.74 19.93 12.34
C TYR A 312 13.08 19.41 13.62
N HIS A 313 13.85 18.81 14.52
CA HIS A 313 13.34 18.35 15.81
C HIS A 313 12.81 19.50 16.67
N ALA A 314 13.45 20.67 16.66
CA ALA A 314 12.94 21.85 17.34
C ALA A 314 11.56 22.27 16.80
N ILE A 315 11.38 22.33 15.49
CA ILE A 315 10.09 22.67 14.87
C ILE A 315 9.01 21.64 15.21
N LEU A 316 9.33 20.35 15.14
CA LEU A 316 8.39 19.27 15.48
C LEU A 316 7.96 19.35 16.95
N SER A 317 8.90 19.65 17.86
CA SER A 317 8.64 19.88 19.28
C SER A 317 7.77 21.12 19.52
N ASP A 318 8.14 22.26 18.91
CA ASP A 318 7.38 23.52 19.03
C ASP A 318 5.93 23.37 18.56
N LEU A 319 5.70 22.53 17.57
CA LEU A 319 4.38 22.29 17.00
C LEU A 319 3.64 21.13 17.66
N HIS A 320 4.15 20.60 18.78
CA HIS A 320 3.52 19.50 19.52
C HIS A 320 3.24 18.27 18.66
N TRP A 321 4.19 17.87 17.80
CA TRP A 321 4.04 16.71 16.92
C TRP A 321 3.81 15.42 17.73
N PRO A 322 2.64 14.75 17.60
CA PRO A 322 2.29 13.66 18.49
C PRO A 322 2.66 12.26 17.97
N ASN A 323 3.37 12.17 16.84
CA ASN A 323 3.55 10.94 16.09
C ASN A 323 5.02 10.52 16.02
N ALA A 324 5.27 9.34 15.43
CA ALA A 324 6.61 8.84 15.22
C ALA A 324 7.44 9.77 14.31
N ILE A 325 8.73 9.85 14.60
CA ILE A 325 9.73 10.59 13.81
C ILE A 325 10.86 9.62 13.46
N VAL A 326 11.27 9.60 12.20
CA VAL A 326 12.48 8.94 11.74
C VAL A 326 13.34 9.94 10.98
N ASP A 327 14.66 9.89 11.20
CA ASP A 327 15.59 10.80 10.57
C ASP A 327 16.03 10.34 9.18
N THR A 328 15.88 9.04 8.91
CA THR A 328 16.10 8.43 7.60
C THR A 328 15.30 7.14 7.47
N VAL A 329 14.97 6.74 6.24
CA VAL A 329 14.36 5.44 5.93
C VAL A 329 15.34 4.51 5.19
N SER A 330 16.63 4.83 5.24
CA SER A 330 17.68 4.09 4.55
C SER A 330 18.70 3.48 5.50
N SER A 331 18.95 2.19 5.37
CA SER A 331 20.05 1.50 6.07
C SER A 331 21.43 1.82 5.51
N LEU A 332 21.50 2.62 4.44
CA LEU A 332 22.75 3.07 3.84
C LEU A 332 23.25 4.38 4.45
N ALA A 333 22.44 5.05 5.28
CA ALA A 333 22.82 6.29 5.97
C ALA A 333 24.02 6.05 6.91
N THR A 334 24.97 6.99 6.91
CA THR A 334 26.16 6.96 7.76
C THR A 334 26.28 8.23 8.57
N ASP A 335 26.93 8.13 9.74
CA ASP A 335 27.32 9.29 10.54
C ASP A 335 28.57 9.99 9.98
N ALA A 336 29.03 11.04 10.67
CA ALA A 336 30.23 11.79 10.29
C ALA A 336 31.51 10.94 10.32
N ALA A 337 31.54 9.82 11.04
CA ALA A 337 32.67 8.90 11.07
C ALA A 337 32.59 7.83 9.97
N GLY A 338 31.52 7.83 9.16
CA GLY A 338 31.26 6.84 8.13
C GLY A 338 30.68 5.53 8.65
N GLU A 339 30.30 5.47 9.93
CA GLU A 339 29.59 4.32 10.49
C GLU A 339 28.10 4.41 10.19
N ARG A 340 27.45 3.25 10.00
CA ARG A 340 26.00 3.20 9.75
C ARG A 340 25.22 3.81 10.91
N ASP A 341 24.41 4.82 10.58
CA ASP A 341 23.55 5.53 11.53
C ASP A 341 22.15 5.68 10.92
N TRP A 342 21.27 4.73 11.22
CA TRP A 342 19.94 4.61 10.66
C TRP A 342 18.87 4.29 11.71
N ASP A 343 17.61 4.48 11.36
CA ASP A 343 16.47 4.42 12.28
C ASP A 343 15.72 3.09 12.30
N GLY A 344 16.33 2.03 11.79
CA GLY A 344 15.74 0.69 11.79
C GLY A 344 14.75 0.46 10.65
N ILE A 345 14.69 1.35 9.67
CA ILE A 345 13.93 1.17 8.42
C ILE A 345 14.94 1.09 7.28
N GLN A 346 14.93 0.00 6.52
CA GLN A 346 15.82 -0.17 5.38
C GLN A 346 15.11 0.22 4.08
N MET A 347 15.91 0.69 3.12
CA MET A 347 15.49 0.99 1.76
C MET A 347 16.59 0.52 0.82
N ALA A 348 16.50 -0.73 0.43
CA ALA A 348 17.49 -1.37 -0.43
C ALA A 348 16.86 -2.16 -1.60
N GLY A 349 15.59 -1.94 -1.84
CA GLY A 349 14.83 -2.71 -2.82
C GLY A 349 14.46 -4.12 -2.30
N PRO A 350 14.33 -5.12 -3.19
CA PRO A 350 14.58 -5.07 -4.63
C PRO A 350 13.59 -4.20 -5.42
N TYR A 351 14.05 -3.69 -6.57
CA TYR A 351 13.26 -2.86 -7.49
C TYR A 351 13.09 -3.52 -8.85
N SER A 352 13.13 -4.84 -8.92
CA SER A 352 12.91 -5.60 -10.14
C SER A 352 12.22 -6.91 -9.80
N TRP A 353 11.66 -7.56 -10.80
CA TRP A 353 10.94 -8.81 -10.62
C TRP A 353 11.82 -9.87 -9.90
N ARG A 354 11.22 -10.54 -8.92
CA ARG A 354 11.83 -11.64 -8.17
C ARG A 354 10.91 -12.87 -8.18
N PRO A 355 11.47 -14.09 -8.30
CA PRO A 355 10.67 -15.30 -8.19
C PRO A 355 10.14 -15.49 -6.77
N PRO A 356 9.03 -16.22 -6.57
CA PRO A 356 8.48 -16.48 -5.24
C PRO A 356 9.50 -16.99 -4.21
N SER A 357 10.42 -17.88 -4.63
CA SER A 357 11.46 -18.42 -3.76
C SER A 357 12.41 -17.36 -3.18
N TYR A 358 12.63 -16.26 -3.88
CA TYR A 358 13.45 -15.15 -3.39
C TYR A 358 12.89 -14.55 -2.08
N TRP A 359 11.58 -14.31 -2.06
CA TRP A 359 10.91 -13.67 -0.94
C TRP A 359 10.94 -14.54 0.33
N PHE A 360 10.78 -15.86 0.17
CA PHE A 360 10.81 -16.81 1.29
C PHE A 360 12.22 -17.21 1.75
N ALA A 361 13.24 -17.00 0.92
CA ALA A 361 14.61 -17.41 1.22
C ALA A 361 15.33 -16.50 2.25
N GLY A 362 14.66 -15.48 2.78
CA GLY A 362 15.26 -14.55 3.73
C GLY A 362 16.45 -13.77 3.17
N ARG A 363 16.42 -13.46 1.88
CA ARG A 363 17.48 -12.71 1.19
C ARG A 363 17.57 -11.29 1.74
N TYR A 364 18.74 -10.67 1.60
CA TYR A 364 18.96 -9.28 1.98
C TYR A 364 17.86 -8.37 1.40
N ALA A 365 17.31 -7.50 2.23
CA ALA A 365 16.20 -6.61 1.93
C ALA A 365 14.87 -7.29 1.54
N ALA A 366 14.82 -8.61 1.40
CA ALA A 366 13.58 -9.32 1.08
C ALA A 366 12.71 -9.47 2.34
N THR A 367 11.72 -8.63 2.50
CA THR A 367 10.64 -8.63 3.51
C THR A 367 11.07 -8.54 4.99
N ARG A 368 12.37 -8.70 5.31
CA ARG A 368 12.84 -8.81 6.69
C ARG A 368 12.91 -7.46 7.40
N GLY A 369 12.59 -7.45 8.69
CA GLY A 369 12.60 -6.24 9.52
C GLY A 369 11.58 -5.21 9.06
N SER A 370 12.01 -3.97 8.90
CA SER A 370 11.20 -2.86 8.39
C SER A 370 11.80 -2.30 7.11
N THR A 371 10.99 -2.30 6.04
CA THR A 371 11.40 -1.86 4.71
C THR A 371 10.46 -0.78 4.20
N ALA A 372 11.01 0.37 3.79
CA ALA A 372 10.24 1.48 3.25
C ALA A 372 10.00 1.38 1.74
N GLU A 373 10.79 0.58 1.03
CA GLU A 373 10.68 0.40 -0.41
C GLU A 373 11.13 -0.99 -0.83
N GLN A 374 10.24 -1.73 -1.48
CA GLN A 374 10.56 -2.96 -2.17
C GLN A 374 9.41 -3.36 -3.12
N GLY A 375 9.74 -3.84 -4.30
CA GLY A 375 8.73 -4.25 -5.27
C GLY A 375 9.32 -4.43 -6.68
N ASP A 376 8.43 -4.70 -7.61
CA ASP A 376 8.79 -4.86 -9.03
C ASP A 376 8.52 -3.56 -9.78
N ASN A 377 9.58 -2.86 -10.17
CA ASN A 377 9.47 -1.58 -10.89
C ASN A 377 9.12 -1.74 -12.37
N GLU A 378 9.07 -2.96 -12.91
CA GLU A 378 8.76 -3.22 -14.30
C GLU A 378 7.40 -3.89 -14.43
N GLN A 379 6.34 -3.22 -14.07
CA GLN A 379 4.97 -3.74 -14.08
C GLN A 379 4.31 -3.56 -15.45
N ILE A 380 3.98 -4.66 -16.10
CA ILE A 380 3.24 -4.66 -17.36
C ILE A 380 1.74 -4.65 -17.06
N PRO A 381 0.99 -3.60 -17.46
CA PRO A 381 -0.45 -3.54 -17.21
C PRO A 381 -1.21 -4.56 -18.07
N PRO A 382 -2.48 -4.86 -17.77
CA PRO A 382 -3.33 -5.67 -18.64
C PRO A 382 -3.38 -5.13 -20.08
N PHE A 383 -3.50 -6.00 -21.06
CA PHE A 383 -3.42 -5.65 -22.49
C PHE A 383 -4.40 -4.54 -22.92
N ALA A 384 -5.59 -4.50 -22.30
CA ALA A 384 -6.57 -3.44 -22.57
C ALA A 384 -6.05 -2.04 -22.21
N SER A 385 -5.25 -1.92 -21.14
CA SER A 385 -4.61 -0.66 -20.76
C SER A 385 -3.41 -0.34 -21.64
N LEU A 386 -2.61 -1.35 -21.99
CA LEU A 386 -1.47 -1.18 -22.90
C LEU A 386 -1.88 -0.51 -24.22
N LYS A 387 -2.99 -0.96 -24.81
CA LYS A 387 -3.55 -0.40 -26.05
C LYS A 387 -3.98 1.06 -25.95
N LYS A 388 -4.11 1.63 -24.74
CA LYS A 388 -4.49 3.03 -24.55
C LYS A 388 -3.33 4.00 -24.71
N PHE A 389 -2.09 3.53 -24.56
CA PHE A 389 -0.92 4.42 -24.59
C PHE A 389 0.20 3.98 -25.53
N ILE A 390 0.20 2.73 -26.00
CA ILE A 390 1.12 2.28 -27.06
C ILE A 390 0.36 2.31 -28.40
N PRO A 391 0.88 3.02 -29.41
CA PRO A 391 0.25 3.06 -30.73
C PRO A 391 0.09 1.66 -31.34
N PRO A 392 -1.00 1.40 -32.09
CA PRO A 392 -1.29 0.06 -32.64
C PRO A 392 -0.17 -0.54 -33.48
N ASP A 393 0.51 0.27 -34.30
CA ASP A 393 1.64 -0.12 -35.14
C ASP A 393 2.95 -0.37 -34.35
N LYS A 394 2.99 0.01 -33.06
CA LYS A 394 4.14 -0.16 -32.16
C LYS A 394 3.88 -1.12 -31.00
N LEU A 395 2.74 -1.81 -31.01
CA LEU A 395 2.40 -2.74 -29.93
C LEU A 395 3.38 -3.90 -29.80
N TRP A 396 3.97 -4.37 -30.91
CA TRP A 396 4.92 -5.49 -30.90
C TRP A 396 5.90 -5.43 -32.08
N PRO A 397 7.16 -5.86 -31.93
CA PRO A 397 7.83 -6.23 -30.66
C PRO A 397 8.08 -5.03 -29.76
N ILE A 398 8.58 -5.26 -28.52
CA ILE A 398 9.01 -4.19 -27.60
C ILE A 398 10.01 -3.28 -28.32
N ASN A 399 9.75 -1.98 -28.30
CA ASN A 399 10.44 -0.94 -29.06
C ASN A 399 10.51 0.38 -28.31
N ASP A 400 10.95 1.45 -28.97
CA ASP A 400 11.12 2.77 -28.34
C ASP A 400 9.84 3.33 -27.72
N ALA A 401 8.64 3.01 -28.22
CA ALA A 401 7.39 3.43 -27.57
C ALA A 401 7.20 2.77 -26.22
N TRP A 402 7.58 1.50 -26.07
CA TRP A 402 7.58 0.82 -24.79
C TRP A 402 8.64 1.40 -23.85
N TYR A 403 9.86 1.62 -24.34
CA TYR A 403 10.93 2.18 -23.52
C TYR A 403 10.62 3.60 -23.04
N PHE A 404 9.93 4.39 -23.85
CA PHE A 404 9.46 5.72 -23.42
C PHE A 404 8.55 5.64 -22.19
N HIS A 405 7.69 4.63 -22.10
CA HIS A 405 6.79 4.39 -20.98
C HIS A 405 7.39 3.55 -19.84
N ALA A 406 8.61 3.02 -20.01
CA ALA A 406 9.27 2.25 -18.97
C ALA A 406 9.90 3.11 -17.85
N GLY A 407 10.00 4.42 -18.08
CA GLY A 407 10.68 5.33 -17.17
C GLY A 407 12.17 5.48 -17.50
N SER A 408 12.80 6.37 -16.76
CA SER A 408 14.17 6.81 -17.03
C SER A 408 15.22 6.18 -16.11
N ASN A 409 14.81 5.43 -15.10
CA ASN A 409 15.76 4.70 -14.27
C ASN A 409 16.51 3.68 -15.13
N PRO A 410 17.85 3.67 -15.12
CA PRO A 410 18.66 2.77 -15.98
C PRO A 410 18.30 1.29 -15.85
N SER A 411 17.83 0.85 -14.68
CA SER A 411 17.40 -0.52 -14.44
C SER A 411 16.07 -0.87 -15.13
N ASN A 412 15.18 0.11 -15.32
CA ASN A 412 13.83 -0.10 -15.86
C ASN A 412 13.75 0.19 -17.37
N ALA A 413 14.65 1.04 -17.88
CA ALA A 413 14.55 1.61 -19.23
C ALA A 413 14.50 0.58 -20.37
N THR A 414 14.87 -0.66 -20.13
CA THR A 414 14.86 -1.73 -21.13
C THR A 414 13.86 -2.84 -20.84
N LEU A 415 13.13 -2.78 -19.74
CA LEU A 415 12.21 -3.83 -19.27
C LEU A 415 12.90 -5.21 -19.19
N THR A 416 14.21 -5.21 -18.84
CA THR A 416 15.05 -6.42 -18.97
C THR A 416 14.66 -7.48 -17.94
N SER A 417 14.31 -7.08 -16.72
CA SER A 417 14.00 -8.01 -15.64
C SER A 417 12.72 -8.79 -15.96
N ILE A 418 11.63 -8.09 -16.25
CA ILE A 418 10.35 -8.75 -16.56
C ILE A 418 10.39 -9.52 -17.88
N ARG A 419 11.08 -9.02 -18.91
CA ARG A 419 11.25 -9.75 -20.17
C ARG A 419 11.99 -11.07 -19.93
N ARG A 420 13.09 -11.03 -19.17
CA ARG A 420 13.87 -12.22 -18.81
C ARG A 420 13.01 -13.21 -18.01
N ALA A 421 12.23 -12.73 -17.04
CA ALA A 421 11.33 -13.56 -16.26
C ALA A 421 10.28 -14.26 -17.14
N VAL A 422 9.63 -13.51 -18.04
CA VAL A 422 8.63 -14.06 -18.97
C VAL A 422 9.25 -15.07 -19.92
N ASP A 423 10.33 -14.68 -20.61
CA ASP A 423 10.94 -15.52 -21.64
C ASP A 423 11.55 -16.82 -21.07
N ARG A 424 12.20 -16.74 -19.91
CA ARG A 424 12.87 -17.88 -19.28
C ARG A 424 11.90 -18.83 -18.58
N ARG A 425 10.81 -18.30 -18.01
CA ARG A 425 9.85 -19.11 -17.25
C ARG A 425 8.67 -19.56 -18.10
N TYR A 426 8.09 -18.69 -18.90
CA TYR A 426 6.86 -18.95 -19.67
C TYR A 426 7.08 -19.12 -21.16
N GLY A 427 8.34 -18.97 -21.64
CA GLY A 427 8.71 -19.06 -23.04
C GLY A 427 8.47 -17.77 -23.83
N ILE A 428 9.20 -17.62 -24.94
CA ILE A 428 9.19 -16.44 -25.81
C ILE A 428 7.77 -16.15 -26.29
N SER A 429 7.37 -14.88 -26.20
CA SER A 429 6.08 -14.39 -26.67
C SER A 429 6.14 -13.93 -28.12
N ARG A 430 5.03 -14.11 -28.85
CA ARG A 430 4.91 -13.77 -30.27
C ARG A 430 4.07 -12.52 -30.54
N SER A 431 3.37 -12.02 -29.52
CA SER A 431 2.54 -10.82 -29.59
C SER A 431 2.54 -10.09 -28.24
N ALA A 432 2.14 -8.82 -28.26
CA ALA A 432 1.95 -8.02 -27.04
C ALA A 432 0.91 -8.64 -26.10
N GLU A 433 -0.17 -9.19 -26.64
CA GLU A 433 -1.22 -9.85 -25.85
C GLU A 433 -0.68 -11.09 -25.13
N GLU A 434 0.07 -11.94 -25.83
CA GLU A 434 0.70 -13.12 -25.23
C GLU A 434 1.73 -12.72 -24.17
N PHE A 435 2.58 -11.73 -24.46
CA PHE A 435 3.55 -11.20 -23.50
C PHE A 435 2.86 -10.66 -22.25
N THR A 436 1.85 -9.82 -22.43
CA THR A 436 1.09 -9.24 -21.31
C THR A 436 0.43 -10.32 -20.45
N ARG A 437 -0.21 -11.34 -21.08
CA ARG A 437 -0.83 -12.46 -20.35
C ARG A 437 0.18 -13.23 -19.49
N LYS A 438 1.37 -13.52 -20.02
CA LYS A 438 2.46 -14.17 -19.27
C LYS A 438 3.02 -13.27 -18.17
N ALA A 439 3.13 -11.97 -18.43
CA ALA A 439 3.57 -10.99 -17.44
C ALA A 439 2.58 -10.90 -16.26
N GLN A 440 1.26 -10.99 -16.51
CA GLN A 440 0.27 -11.01 -15.41
C GLN A 440 0.48 -12.20 -14.46
N LEU A 441 0.86 -13.39 -14.97
CA LEU A 441 1.22 -14.54 -14.13
C LEU A 441 2.46 -14.23 -13.29
N ALA A 442 3.52 -13.72 -13.93
CA ALA A 442 4.77 -13.40 -13.24
C ALA A 442 4.57 -12.33 -12.15
N HIS A 443 3.79 -11.30 -12.42
CA HIS A 443 3.47 -10.25 -11.43
C HIS A 443 2.60 -10.78 -10.30
N TYR A 444 1.58 -11.60 -10.61
CA TYR A 444 0.72 -12.20 -9.60
C TYR A 444 1.53 -13.02 -8.59
N GLU A 445 2.36 -13.95 -9.06
CA GLU A 445 3.12 -14.84 -8.18
C GLU A 445 4.20 -14.11 -7.36
N SER A 446 4.90 -13.12 -7.96
CA SER A 446 5.94 -12.36 -7.27
C SER A 446 5.34 -11.46 -6.18
N THR A 447 4.30 -10.69 -6.53
CA THR A 447 3.66 -9.76 -5.57
C THR A 447 2.95 -10.52 -4.44
N ARG A 448 2.29 -11.64 -4.75
CA ARG A 448 1.72 -12.52 -3.72
C ARG A 448 2.79 -13.01 -2.76
N ALA A 449 3.88 -13.56 -3.29
CA ALA A 449 4.96 -14.14 -2.50
C ALA A 449 5.65 -13.10 -1.60
N GLN A 450 5.78 -11.85 -2.04
CA GLN A 450 6.29 -10.76 -1.21
C GLN A 450 5.47 -10.59 0.07
N PHE A 451 4.15 -10.46 -0.06
CA PHE A 451 3.27 -10.27 1.10
C PHE A 451 3.07 -11.55 1.92
N GLU A 452 3.02 -12.71 1.28
CA GLU A 452 2.94 -14.01 1.96
C GLU A 452 4.19 -14.31 2.78
N ALA A 453 5.39 -14.08 2.23
CA ALA A 453 6.66 -14.30 2.94
C ALA A 453 6.78 -13.36 4.14
N PHE A 454 6.39 -12.08 3.96
CA PHE A 454 6.32 -11.11 5.05
C PHE A 454 5.38 -11.58 6.17
N ALA A 455 4.18 -12.05 5.82
CA ALA A 455 3.20 -12.50 6.79
C ALA A 455 3.60 -13.83 7.48
N ALA A 456 4.14 -14.78 6.71
CA ALA A 456 4.56 -16.09 7.21
C ALA A 456 5.81 -16.03 8.09
N GLY A 457 6.67 -15.01 7.93
CA GLY A 457 7.82 -14.77 8.80
C GLY A 457 7.45 -14.37 10.23
N GLY A 458 6.24 -13.84 10.43
CA GLY A 458 5.72 -13.48 11.74
C GLY A 458 6.37 -12.22 12.35
N TRP A 459 5.82 -11.80 13.48
CA TRP A 459 6.20 -10.57 14.17
C TRP A 459 7.67 -10.51 14.60
N ASP A 460 8.27 -11.65 14.94
CA ASP A 460 9.66 -11.68 15.43
C ASP A 460 10.66 -11.24 14.37
N THR A 461 10.36 -11.47 13.09
CA THR A 461 11.26 -11.18 11.98
C THR A 461 10.79 -10.05 11.06
N HIS A 462 9.51 -9.71 11.07
CA HIS A 462 8.90 -8.75 10.14
C HIS A 462 8.09 -7.70 10.89
N LYS A 463 8.27 -6.41 10.56
CA LYS A 463 7.61 -5.28 11.21
C LYS A 463 6.90 -4.36 10.22
N MET A 464 7.53 -4.08 9.08
CA MET A 464 7.02 -3.18 8.06
C MET A 464 7.44 -3.64 6.67
N THR A 465 6.51 -3.60 5.71
CA THR A 465 6.81 -3.69 4.27
C THR A 465 6.00 -2.65 3.52
N ILE A 466 6.67 -1.84 2.70
CA ILE A 466 6.05 -0.85 1.82
C ILE A 466 6.37 -1.22 0.37
N TYR A 467 5.34 -1.55 -0.41
CA TYR A 467 5.50 -1.86 -1.82
C TYR A 467 5.80 -0.59 -2.62
N TRP A 468 6.80 -0.63 -3.46
CA TRP A 468 7.19 0.44 -4.36
C TRP A 468 6.82 0.09 -5.81
N MET A 469 5.66 0.62 -6.38
CA MET A 469 4.74 1.61 -5.84
C MET A 469 3.28 1.12 -5.87
N LEU A 470 2.36 1.86 -5.21
CA LEU A 470 0.93 1.56 -5.21
C LEU A 470 0.30 1.76 -6.59
N ASN A 471 0.54 2.92 -7.20
CA ASN A 471 -0.13 3.40 -8.41
C ASN A 471 0.81 4.16 -9.32
N ASN A 472 0.36 4.47 -10.52
CA ASN A 472 1.09 5.28 -11.48
C ASN A 472 0.59 6.72 -11.52
N HIS A 473 1.52 7.66 -11.72
CA HIS A 473 1.27 9.09 -11.93
C HIS A 473 1.00 9.45 -13.39
N TRP A 474 1.31 8.57 -14.36
CA TRP A 474 1.01 8.64 -15.77
C TRP A 474 1.01 7.22 -16.37
N PRO A 475 0.47 7.01 -17.59
CA PRO A 475 0.51 5.68 -18.22
C PRO A 475 1.94 5.18 -18.43
N SER A 476 2.40 4.27 -17.57
CA SER A 476 3.78 3.77 -17.60
C SER A 476 3.89 2.32 -17.12
N PHE A 477 5.05 1.72 -17.35
CA PHE A 477 5.43 0.39 -16.81
C PHE A 477 6.16 0.47 -15.47
N PHE A 478 6.35 1.68 -14.93
CA PHE A 478 6.98 1.84 -13.62
C PHE A 478 6.10 1.28 -12.52
N GLY A 479 6.71 0.67 -11.51
CA GLY A 479 6.09 -0.15 -10.48
C GLY A 479 4.72 0.33 -10.02
N HIS A 480 3.75 -0.57 -10.06
CA HIS A 480 2.40 -0.29 -9.61
C HIS A 480 1.68 -1.60 -9.25
N ILE A 481 0.78 -1.54 -8.28
CA ILE A 481 -0.11 -2.66 -7.98
C ILE A 481 -1.32 -2.63 -8.92
N PHE A 482 -1.80 -1.45 -9.29
CA PHE A 482 -2.81 -1.23 -10.34
C PHE A 482 -2.39 -0.05 -11.23
N ASP A 483 -2.79 -0.09 -12.49
CA ASP A 483 -2.28 0.85 -13.48
C ASP A 483 -2.89 2.26 -13.40
N TYR A 484 -2.38 3.18 -14.21
CA TYR A 484 -2.85 4.57 -14.27
C TYR A 484 -4.36 4.70 -14.51
N TYR A 485 -4.97 3.76 -15.24
CA TYR A 485 -6.40 3.77 -15.54
C TYR A 485 -7.26 3.18 -14.42
N LEU A 486 -6.66 2.90 -13.25
CA LEU A 486 -7.29 2.21 -12.11
C LEU A 486 -7.74 0.78 -12.47
N ARG A 487 -7.03 0.12 -13.38
CA ARG A 487 -7.33 -1.27 -13.76
C ARG A 487 -6.50 -2.23 -12.91
N PRO A 488 -7.15 -3.10 -12.12
CA PRO A 488 -6.47 -4.16 -11.40
C PRO A 488 -5.92 -5.21 -12.38
N GLY A 489 -4.69 -5.63 -12.16
CA GLY A 489 -4.01 -6.69 -12.92
C GLY A 489 -3.54 -7.83 -12.04
N GLY A 490 -2.61 -8.65 -12.55
CA GLY A 490 -2.03 -9.78 -11.81
C GLY A 490 -1.37 -9.37 -10.51
N ALA A 491 -0.62 -8.26 -10.48
CA ALA A 491 -0.02 -7.72 -9.26
C ALA A 491 -1.07 -7.39 -8.18
N TYR A 492 -2.20 -6.81 -8.58
CA TYR A 492 -3.29 -6.46 -7.66
C TYR A 492 -3.86 -7.70 -6.95
N TYR A 493 -4.25 -8.71 -7.72
CA TYR A 493 -4.86 -9.92 -7.13
C TYR A 493 -3.82 -10.80 -6.43
N GLY A 494 -2.55 -10.75 -6.87
CA GLY A 494 -1.45 -11.33 -6.13
C GLY A 494 -1.28 -10.69 -4.74
N ALA A 495 -1.25 -9.34 -4.69
CA ALA A 495 -1.21 -8.60 -3.44
C ALA A 495 -2.43 -8.89 -2.56
N LYS A 496 -3.65 -8.80 -3.11
CA LYS A 496 -4.91 -9.08 -2.40
C LYS A 496 -4.92 -10.47 -1.77
N THR A 497 -4.41 -11.46 -2.48
CA THR A 497 -4.28 -12.84 -1.97
C THR A 497 -3.24 -12.93 -0.85
N GLY A 498 -2.05 -12.32 -1.01
CA GLY A 498 -0.99 -12.34 0.00
C GLY A 498 -1.29 -11.52 1.26
N LEU A 499 -2.22 -10.57 1.16
CA LEU A 499 -2.64 -9.68 2.25
C LEU A 499 -3.85 -10.18 3.03
N ARG A 500 -4.41 -11.35 2.70
CA ARG A 500 -5.55 -11.91 3.43
C ARG A 500 -5.24 -12.02 4.93
N PRO A 501 -6.14 -11.57 5.81
CA PRO A 501 -5.87 -11.55 7.25
C PRO A 501 -5.81 -12.94 7.89
N LEU A 502 -6.48 -13.93 7.29
CA LEU A 502 -6.35 -15.35 7.66
C LEU A 502 -6.04 -16.13 6.39
N SER A 503 -4.88 -16.78 6.35
CA SER A 503 -4.41 -17.41 5.12
C SER A 503 -3.63 -18.69 5.36
N VAL A 504 -3.52 -19.50 4.30
CA VAL A 504 -2.63 -20.66 4.20
C VAL A 504 -1.60 -20.38 3.12
N VAL A 505 -0.33 -20.46 3.47
CA VAL A 505 0.81 -20.03 2.65
C VAL A 505 1.72 -21.22 2.35
N PHE A 506 2.17 -21.30 1.10
CA PHE A 506 3.14 -22.25 0.60
C PHE A 506 4.44 -21.53 0.24
N ASP A 507 5.57 -21.94 0.80
CA ASP A 507 6.85 -21.21 0.69
C ASP A 507 7.63 -21.45 -0.61
N SER A 508 6.99 -22.03 -1.62
CA SER A 508 7.56 -22.23 -2.95
C SER A 508 8.89 -23.00 -2.99
N TYR A 509 9.10 -23.94 -2.06
CA TYR A 509 10.33 -24.71 -1.90
C TYR A 509 11.59 -23.86 -1.62
N ALA A 510 11.43 -22.79 -0.86
CA ALA A 510 12.49 -21.80 -0.59
C ALA A 510 13.36 -22.08 0.64
N THR A 511 12.98 -23.01 1.48
CA THR A 511 13.56 -23.20 2.82
C THR A 511 14.76 -24.15 2.83
N GLY A 512 15.84 -23.84 2.14
CA GLY A 512 17.13 -24.55 2.26
C GLY A 512 17.15 -26.03 1.80
N ASN A 513 16.00 -26.67 1.71
CA ASN A 513 15.80 -27.99 1.13
C ASN A 513 14.80 -27.88 -0.03
N HIS A 514 15.30 -27.77 -1.25
CA HIS A 514 14.47 -27.63 -2.45
C HIS A 514 13.53 -28.83 -2.72
N ASP A 515 13.68 -29.92 -1.99
CA ASP A 515 12.81 -31.10 -2.10
C ASP A 515 11.61 -31.05 -1.16
N GLN A 516 11.54 -30.05 -0.27
CA GLN A 516 10.46 -29.87 0.70
C GLN A 516 10.03 -28.40 0.75
N ALA A 517 8.74 -28.19 0.99
CA ALA A 517 8.16 -26.87 1.22
C ALA A 517 7.28 -26.87 2.47
N ASN A 518 7.23 -25.75 3.18
CA ASN A 518 6.35 -25.59 4.32
C ASN A 518 5.00 -25.03 3.88
N ILE A 519 3.96 -25.53 4.55
CA ILE A 519 2.62 -24.96 4.51
C ILE A 519 2.35 -24.33 5.87
N THR A 520 2.19 -23.03 5.88
CA THR A 520 2.04 -22.22 7.09
C THR A 520 0.67 -21.56 7.13
N VAL A 521 -0.01 -21.62 8.28
CA VAL A 521 -1.21 -20.83 8.55
C VAL A 521 -0.79 -19.50 9.16
N VAL A 522 -1.33 -18.41 8.63
CA VAL A 522 -1.07 -17.05 9.10
C VAL A 522 -2.38 -16.46 9.63
N ASN A 523 -2.35 -15.90 10.83
CA ASN A 523 -3.47 -15.21 11.44
C ASN A 523 -3.11 -13.77 11.80
N GLN A 524 -3.51 -12.82 10.97
CA GLN A 524 -3.37 -11.38 11.24
C GLN A 524 -4.68 -10.73 11.70
N THR A 525 -5.67 -11.55 12.07
CA THR A 525 -6.89 -11.06 12.70
C THR A 525 -6.65 -10.74 14.17
N PRO A 526 -7.48 -9.90 14.81
CA PRO A 526 -7.34 -9.57 16.23
C PRO A 526 -7.83 -10.69 17.17
N ARG A 527 -8.23 -11.85 16.63
CA ARG A 527 -8.77 -13.00 17.38
C ARG A 527 -7.91 -14.23 17.16
N GLU A 528 -7.79 -15.05 18.20
CA GLU A 528 -7.22 -16.38 18.05
C GLU A 528 -8.07 -17.26 17.12
N GLN A 529 -7.43 -18.18 16.43
CA GLN A 529 -8.07 -19.13 15.53
C GLN A 529 -7.78 -20.56 16.03
N THR A 530 -8.84 -21.35 16.18
CA THR A 530 -8.76 -22.70 16.75
C THR A 530 -9.49 -23.73 15.91
N GLY A 531 -9.07 -24.98 16.00
CA GLY A 531 -9.75 -26.09 15.30
C GLY A 531 -9.66 -26.01 13.78
N LEU A 532 -8.66 -25.29 13.26
CA LEU A 532 -8.45 -25.18 11.83
C LEU A 532 -7.90 -26.47 11.25
N THR A 533 -8.21 -26.72 9.99
CA THR A 533 -7.64 -27.83 9.19
C THR A 533 -7.06 -27.26 7.90
N VAL A 534 -5.81 -27.62 7.62
CA VAL A 534 -5.19 -27.39 6.31
C VAL A 534 -5.36 -28.64 5.45
N ARG A 535 -5.80 -28.47 4.21
CA ARG A 535 -5.78 -29.51 3.19
C ARG A 535 -4.98 -29.03 1.98
N VAL A 536 -4.04 -29.82 1.50
CA VAL A 536 -3.23 -29.53 0.33
C VAL A 536 -3.43 -30.63 -0.70
N ARG A 537 -3.84 -30.23 -1.90
CA ARG A 537 -3.93 -31.14 -3.06
C ARG A 537 -3.00 -30.68 -4.16
N VAL A 538 -2.30 -31.62 -4.75
CA VAL A 538 -1.43 -31.36 -5.90
C VAL A 538 -2.05 -31.97 -7.16
N TYR A 539 -2.15 -31.15 -8.21
CA TYR A 539 -2.73 -31.54 -9.48
C TYR A 539 -1.70 -31.48 -10.61
N ASP A 540 -1.76 -32.43 -11.52
CA ASP A 540 -1.02 -32.31 -12.79
C ASP A 540 -1.77 -31.39 -13.79
N LEU A 541 -1.14 -31.08 -14.92
CA LEU A 541 -1.75 -30.26 -15.99
C LEU A 541 -3.00 -30.90 -16.61
N GLN A 542 -3.24 -32.19 -16.39
CA GLN A 542 -4.43 -32.90 -16.84
C GLN A 542 -5.57 -32.83 -15.84
N GLY A 543 -5.38 -32.18 -14.67
CA GLY A 543 -6.39 -32.04 -13.63
C GLY A 543 -6.50 -33.24 -12.68
N ARG A 544 -5.59 -34.21 -12.77
CA ARG A 544 -5.60 -35.39 -11.88
C ARG A 544 -4.90 -35.05 -10.56
N VAL A 545 -5.51 -35.47 -9.45
CA VAL A 545 -4.88 -35.37 -8.12
C VAL A 545 -3.71 -36.34 -8.03
N ARG A 546 -2.54 -35.82 -7.68
CA ARG A 546 -1.29 -36.56 -7.54
C ARG A 546 -0.88 -36.75 -6.07
N ASP A 547 -1.30 -35.81 -5.21
CA ASP A 547 -1.13 -35.90 -3.76
C ASP A 547 -2.31 -35.21 -3.06
N ASP A 548 -2.71 -35.72 -1.90
CA ASP A 548 -3.77 -35.13 -1.06
C ASP A 548 -3.41 -35.35 0.42
N ARG A 549 -3.12 -34.26 1.11
CA ARG A 549 -2.67 -34.24 2.51
C ARG A 549 -3.50 -33.30 3.35
N SER A 550 -3.65 -33.62 4.62
CA SER A 550 -4.30 -32.74 5.58
C SER A 550 -3.63 -32.76 6.94
N ALA A 551 -3.71 -31.63 7.66
CA ALA A 551 -3.35 -31.50 9.06
C ALA A 551 -4.46 -30.73 9.77
N GLY A 552 -4.95 -31.28 10.88
CA GLY A 552 -6.04 -30.69 11.67
C GLY A 552 -5.59 -30.19 13.04
N ASN A 553 -6.56 -29.68 13.80
CA ASN A 553 -6.35 -29.13 15.16
C ASN A 553 -5.32 -27.99 15.24
N ILE A 554 -5.28 -27.16 14.18
CA ILE A 554 -4.34 -26.05 14.14
C ILE A 554 -4.89 -24.91 14.99
N TYR A 555 -4.01 -24.36 15.84
CA TYR A 555 -4.24 -23.18 16.66
C TYR A 555 -3.25 -22.08 16.29
N VAL A 556 -3.75 -20.83 16.10
CA VAL A 556 -2.90 -19.69 15.76
C VAL A 556 -3.36 -18.46 16.55
N THR A 557 -2.44 -17.87 17.31
CA THR A 557 -2.67 -16.63 18.06
C THR A 557 -2.90 -15.43 17.15
N PRO A 558 -3.49 -14.33 17.64
CA PRO A 558 -3.54 -13.06 16.89
C PRO A 558 -2.12 -12.60 16.52
N GLY A 559 -1.93 -12.22 15.25
CA GLY A 559 -0.63 -11.83 14.71
C GLY A 559 0.38 -12.98 14.56
N GLY A 560 -0.03 -14.22 14.86
CA GLY A 560 0.83 -15.39 14.85
C GLY A 560 0.80 -16.22 13.58
N THR A 561 1.69 -17.22 13.55
CA THR A 561 1.81 -18.20 12.47
C THR A 561 1.91 -19.62 13.06
N ALA A 562 1.52 -20.63 12.27
CA ALA A 562 1.69 -22.04 12.62
C ALA A 562 2.05 -22.87 11.39
N GLN A 563 3.18 -23.56 11.42
CA GLN A 563 3.52 -24.53 10.39
C GLN A 563 2.56 -25.73 10.52
N ALA A 564 1.79 -25.99 9.45
CA ALA A 564 0.76 -27.03 9.43
C ALA A 564 1.31 -28.38 8.97
N LEU A 565 2.03 -28.36 7.84
CA LEU A 565 2.61 -29.57 7.24
C LEU A 565 3.78 -29.20 6.31
N THR A 566 4.53 -30.23 5.92
CA THR A 566 5.58 -30.14 4.91
C THR A 566 5.16 -30.93 3.68
N LEU A 567 5.28 -30.30 2.50
CA LEU A 567 4.97 -30.89 1.21
C LEU A 567 6.27 -31.29 0.51
N PRO A 568 6.53 -32.58 0.26
CA PRO A 568 7.66 -33.02 -0.53
C PRO A 568 7.43 -32.63 -2.01
N ARG A 569 8.51 -32.38 -2.73
CA ARG A 569 8.44 -32.22 -4.18
C ARG A 569 8.04 -33.53 -4.83
N LEU A 570 6.97 -33.52 -5.58
CA LEU A 570 6.48 -34.71 -6.24
C LEU A 570 7.40 -35.15 -7.41
N ALA A 571 7.55 -36.46 -7.57
CA ALA A 571 8.40 -37.02 -8.62
C ALA A 571 7.78 -36.90 -10.01
N ARG A 572 8.45 -36.28 -10.91
CA ARG A 572 8.78 -36.52 -12.34
C ARG A 572 7.70 -36.70 -13.41
N ASP A 573 6.38 -36.70 -13.12
CA ASP A 573 5.38 -37.04 -14.14
C ASP A 573 4.79 -35.82 -14.89
N SER A 574 5.05 -34.61 -14.42
CA SER A 574 4.59 -33.36 -15.05
C SER A 574 5.64 -32.26 -14.90
N SER A 575 5.97 -31.56 -15.99
CA SER A 575 6.90 -30.43 -15.94
C SER A 575 6.40 -29.27 -15.07
N VAL A 576 5.06 -29.10 -15.03
CA VAL A 576 4.35 -28.09 -14.20
C VAL A 576 3.22 -28.81 -13.46
N PHE A 577 2.94 -28.36 -12.24
CA PHE A 577 1.89 -28.87 -11.39
C PHE A 577 1.26 -27.72 -10.57
N PHE A 578 0.02 -27.92 -10.13
CA PHE A 578 -0.68 -26.98 -9.27
C PHE A 578 -0.70 -27.47 -7.83
N VAL A 579 -0.39 -26.60 -6.89
CA VAL A 579 -0.55 -26.83 -5.44
C VAL A 579 -1.75 -26.00 -4.99
N ARG A 580 -2.81 -26.67 -4.56
CA ARG A 580 -4.00 -26.06 -3.98
C ARG A 580 -3.96 -26.24 -2.48
N ALA A 581 -3.82 -25.15 -1.75
CA ALA A 581 -3.83 -25.12 -0.29
C ALA A 581 -5.16 -24.50 0.20
N GLN A 582 -5.90 -25.24 1.02
CA GLN A 582 -7.18 -24.83 1.60
C GLN A 582 -7.08 -24.80 3.11
N LEU A 583 -7.57 -23.73 3.72
CA LEU A 583 -7.77 -23.61 5.16
C LEU A 583 -9.25 -23.75 5.45
N LEU A 584 -9.60 -24.72 6.28
CA LEU A 584 -10.97 -25.02 6.67
C LEU A 584 -11.18 -24.70 8.15
N ASP A 585 -12.35 -24.19 8.49
CA ASP A 585 -12.78 -24.04 9.88
C ASP A 585 -13.21 -25.37 10.50
N TRP A 586 -13.57 -25.34 11.76
CA TRP A 586 -14.04 -26.52 12.51
C TRP A 586 -15.29 -27.20 11.89
N ALA A 587 -16.09 -26.46 11.10
CA ALA A 587 -17.27 -26.99 10.41
C ALA A 587 -16.93 -27.56 9.02
N GLY A 588 -15.66 -27.51 8.60
CA GLY A 588 -15.21 -27.96 7.29
C GLY A 588 -15.46 -26.97 6.16
N LYS A 589 -15.83 -25.72 6.47
CA LYS A 589 -15.98 -24.64 5.49
C LYS A 589 -14.61 -24.06 5.14
N VAL A 590 -14.34 -23.90 3.84
CA VAL A 590 -13.14 -23.21 3.37
C VAL A 590 -13.21 -21.74 3.75
N VAL A 591 -12.25 -21.27 4.55
CA VAL A 591 -12.11 -19.87 5.00
C VAL A 591 -10.99 -19.14 4.30
N SER A 592 -10.03 -19.86 3.71
CA SER A 592 -9.00 -19.32 2.82
C SER A 592 -8.55 -20.39 1.84
N GLU A 593 -8.20 -19.97 0.63
CA GLU A 593 -7.68 -20.87 -0.41
C GLU A 593 -6.62 -20.14 -1.23
N ASN A 594 -5.53 -20.85 -1.52
CA ASN A 594 -4.48 -20.40 -2.43
C ASN A 594 -4.17 -21.49 -3.46
N VAL A 595 -3.91 -21.06 -4.71
CA VAL A 595 -3.47 -21.93 -5.79
C VAL A 595 -2.12 -21.45 -6.30
N TYR A 596 -1.15 -22.34 -6.29
CA TYR A 596 0.21 -22.10 -6.76
C TYR A 596 0.49 -22.98 -7.97
N TRP A 597 1.20 -22.45 -8.96
CA TRP A 597 1.76 -23.24 -10.06
C TRP A 597 3.26 -23.34 -9.88
N GLN A 598 3.76 -24.54 -10.04
CA GLN A 598 5.15 -24.89 -9.73
C GLN A 598 5.77 -25.69 -10.86
N SER A 599 7.06 -25.53 -11.03
CA SER A 599 7.86 -26.31 -11.98
C SER A 599 8.67 -27.39 -11.27
N GLN A 600 8.94 -28.48 -11.96
CA GLN A 600 9.92 -29.48 -11.51
C GLN A 600 11.33 -28.88 -11.38
N ARG A 601 11.71 -28.01 -12.30
CA ARG A 601 12.95 -27.23 -12.20
C ARG A 601 12.72 -26.02 -11.30
N PRO A 602 13.48 -25.86 -10.20
CA PRO A 602 13.32 -24.71 -9.31
C PRO A 602 13.85 -23.42 -9.92
N ASP A 603 13.34 -22.28 -9.43
CA ASP A 603 14.09 -21.04 -9.47
C ASP A 603 15.22 -21.12 -8.45
N ASP A 604 16.45 -20.94 -8.88
CA ASP A 604 17.60 -20.83 -7.99
C ASP A 604 18.18 -19.42 -8.11
N VAL A 605 18.04 -18.67 -7.04
CA VAL A 605 18.46 -17.25 -6.95
C VAL A 605 19.94 -17.08 -6.63
N GLY A 606 20.69 -18.19 -6.57
CA GLY A 606 22.14 -18.17 -6.44
C GLY A 606 22.68 -17.64 -5.12
N ASP A 607 23.92 -17.16 -5.13
CA ASP A 607 24.60 -16.64 -3.94
C ASP A 607 24.05 -15.28 -3.52
N PRO A 608 23.65 -15.11 -2.23
CA PRO A 608 23.17 -13.82 -1.71
C PRO A 608 24.14 -12.65 -1.87
N ARG A 609 25.42 -12.92 -1.92
CA ARG A 609 26.47 -11.87 -2.12
C ARG A 609 26.37 -11.20 -3.50
N ASN A 610 25.69 -11.83 -4.45
CA ASN A 610 25.44 -11.29 -5.78
C ASN A 610 24.09 -10.60 -5.91
N ASP A 611 23.33 -10.42 -4.81
CA ASP A 611 22.07 -9.73 -4.85
C ASP A 611 22.27 -8.25 -5.16
N SER A 612 21.45 -7.74 -6.06
CA SER A 612 21.37 -6.34 -6.43
C SER A 612 19.94 -5.84 -6.28
N ALA A 613 19.78 -4.58 -5.91
CA ALA A 613 18.47 -3.95 -5.85
C ALA A 613 17.76 -3.97 -7.22
N PHE A 614 18.50 -3.91 -8.32
CA PHE A 614 17.98 -3.71 -9.67
C PHE A 614 18.07 -4.91 -10.57
N GLU A 615 18.97 -5.84 -10.30
CA GLU A 615 19.18 -7.02 -11.13
C GLU A 615 19.03 -8.31 -10.32
N LEU A 616 18.52 -9.34 -10.97
CA LEU A 616 18.45 -10.68 -10.44
C LEU A 616 19.43 -11.59 -11.15
N THR A 617 20.38 -12.14 -10.39
CA THR A 617 21.25 -13.23 -10.85
C THR A 617 20.63 -14.55 -10.46
N GLN A 618 20.15 -15.33 -11.45
CA GLN A 618 19.61 -16.67 -11.24
C GLN A 618 20.48 -17.70 -11.92
N SER A 619 20.82 -18.76 -11.21
CA SER A 619 21.53 -19.93 -11.75
C SER A 619 20.58 -20.90 -12.47
N SER A 620 19.31 -20.95 -12.01
CA SER A 620 18.24 -21.73 -12.65
C SER A 620 16.92 -20.95 -12.65
N TRP A 621 16.12 -21.17 -13.70
CA TRP A 621 14.78 -20.61 -13.85
C TRP A 621 13.76 -21.74 -13.87
N ALA A 622 12.66 -21.56 -13.14
CA ALA A 622 11.52 -22.48 -13.22
C ALA A 622 11.01 -22.57 -14.66
N ASP A 623 10.66 -23.76 -15.12
CA ASP A 623 10.12 -23.98 -16.47
C ASP A 623 8.60 -24.14 -16.41
N MET A 624 7.89 -23.07 -16.71
CA MET A 624 6.43 -23.00 -16.75
C MET A 624 5.87 -23.19 -18.18
N THR A 625 6.72 -23.50 -19.17
CA THR A 625 6.30 -23.61 -20.58
C THR A 625 5.21 -24.65 -20.80
N GLY A 626 5.12 -25.65 -19.94
CA GLY A 626 4.04 -26.64 -19.96
C GLY A 626 2.64 -26.03 -19.88
N LEU A 627 2.48 -24.86 -19.28
CA LEU A 627 1.19 -24.13 -19.23
C LEU A 627 0.70 -23.76 -20.65
N ASN A 628 1.60 -23.48 -21.59
CA ASN A 628 1.25 -23.11 -22.97
C ASN A 628 0.59 -24.29 -23.75
N SER A 629 0.75 -25.51 -23.28
CA SER A 629 0.18 -26.71 -23.89
C SER A 629 -1.06 -27.24 -23.18
N MET A 630 -1.59 -26.50 -22.21
CA MET A 630 -2.83 -26.89 -21.54
C MET A 630 -3.99 -26.96 -22.54
N PRO A 631 -4.81 -28.03 -22.50
CA PRO A 631 -6.02 -28.12 -23.33
C PRO A 631 -6.98 -26.96 -23.02
N GLN A 632 -7.65 -26.48 -24.05
CA GLN A 632 -8.71 -25.49 -23.89
C GLN A 632 -9.86 -26.07 -23.03
N VAL A 633 -10.35 -25.29 -22.10
CA VAL A 633 -11.44 -25.65 -21.18
C VAL A 633 -12.56 -24.60 -21.33
N PRO A 634 -13.69 -24.96 -21.96
CA PRO A 634 -14.86 -24.08 -21.95
C PRO A 634 -15.45 -24.03 -20.54
N LEU A 635 -15.81 -22.83 -20.09
CA LEU A 635 -16.52 -22.61 -18.84
C LEU A 635 -18.00 -22.30 -19.10
N ASP A 636 -18.87 -22.84 -18.25
CA ASP A 636 -20.26 -22.39 -18.14
C ASP A 636 -20.29 -21.14 -17.26
N VAL A 637 -20.51 -19.98 -17.87
CA VAL A 637 -20.52 -18.68 -17.19
C VAL A 637 -21.94 -18.16 -17.04
N THR A 638 -22.32 -17.72 -15.84
CA THR A 638 -23.58 -17.01 -15.59
C THR A 638 -23.34 -15.77 -14.75
N ALA A 639 -24.11 -14.71 -15.00
CA ALA A 639 -24.03 -13.47 -14.27
C ALA A 639 -25.41 -12.94 -13.88
N SER A 640 -25.59 -12.48 -12.65
CA SER A 640 -26.85 -11.93 -12.16
C SER A 640 -26.62 -10.73 -11.22
N ARG A 641 -27.55 -9.77 -11.23
CA ARG A 641 -27.54 -8.63 -10.30
C ARG A 641 -27.93 -9.05 -8.90
N ALA A 642 -27.49 -8.29 -7.90
CA ALA A 642 -28.01 -8.39 -6.55
C ALA A 642 -29.52 -8.09 -6.49
N ALA A 643 -30.24 -8.73 -5.56
CA ALA A 643 -31.69 -8.58 -5.44
C ALA A 643 -32.13 -7.26 -4.80
N SER A 644 -31.25 -6.55 -4.07
CA SER A 644 -31.58 -5.31 -3.37
C SER A 644 -31.55 -4.09 -4.32
N SER A 645 -32.59 -3.27 -4.26
CA SER A 645 -32.63 -2.01 -5.00
C SER A 645 -31.47 -1.10 -4.58
N GLY A 646 -30.71 -0.61 -5.56
CA GLY A 646 -29.54 0.26 -5.34
C GLY A 646 -28.23 -0.49 -5.14
N ASP A 647 -28.21 -1.81 -5.08
CA ASP A 647 -27.00 -2.63 -5.05
C ASP A 647 -26.56 -2.97 -6.50
N ASN A 648 -25.43 -2.38 -6.94
CA ASN A 648 -24.90 -2.60 -8.29
C ASN A 648 -24.03 -3.85 -8.39
N ARG A 649 -23.96 -4.69 -7.34
CA ARG A 649 -23.17 -5.91 -7.37
C ARG A 649 -23.69 -6.92 -8.40
N VAL A 650 -22.72 -7.57 -9.05
CA VAL A 650 -22.96 -8.65 -9.99
C VAL A 650 -22.32 -9.92 -9.44
N THR A 651 -23.13 -10.96 -9.27
CA THR A 651 -22.65 -12.29 -8.95
C THR A 651 -22.30 -13.01 -10.25
N ILE A 652 -21.08 -13.51 -10.34
CA ILE A 652 -20.52 -14.20 -11.51
C ILE A 652 -20.21 -15.63 -11.09
N ARG A 653 -20.75 -16.63 -11.78
CA ARG A 653 -20.47 -18.04 -11.53
C ARG A 653 -19.71 -18.63 -12.71
N LEU A 654 -18.55 -19.21 -12.39
CA LEU A 654 -17.68 -19.89 -13.33
C LEU A 654 -17.73 -21.38 -13.02
N ARG A 655 -18.39 -22.18 -13.85
CA ARG A 655 -18.51 -23.63 -13.68
C ARG A 655 -17.62 -24.35 -14.68
N ASN A 656 -16.78 -25.23 -14.17
CA ASN A 656 -15.95 -26.11 -14.96
C ASN A 656 -16.53 -27.52 -14.98
N SER A 657 -17.22 -27.89 -16.04
CA SER A 657 -17.84 -29.23 -16.25
C SER A 657 -16.86 -30.23 -16.86
N SER A 658 -15.61 -29.79 -17.16
CA SER A 658 -14.59 -30.66 -17.79
C SER A 658 -13.73 -31.39 -16.73
N PRO A 659 -13.01 -32.45 -17.13
CA PRO A 659 -12.04 -33.11 -16.24
C PRO A 659 -10.67 -32.39 -16.19
N ARG A 660 -10.57 -31.18 -16.70
CA ARG A 660 -9.33 -30.38 -16.81
C ARG A 660 -9.41 -29.15 -15.91
N VAL A 661 -8.26 -28.57 -15.62
CA VAL A 661 -8.17 -27.31 -14.87
C VAL A 661 -8.38 -26.13 -15.82
N ALA A 662 -9.33 -25.24 -15.48
CA ALA A 662 -9.45 -23.91 -16.08
C ALA A 662 -8.60 -22.95 -15.24
N PHE A 663 -7.59 -22.36 -15.86
CA PHE A 663 -6.52 -21.71 -15.16
C PHE A 663 -6.47 -20.21 -15.41
N PHE A 664 -6.32 -19.44 -14.33
CA PHE A 664 -6.07 -18.01 -14.33
C PHE A 664 -7.19 -17.21 -15.00
N GLU A 665 -8.43 -17.49 -14.58
CA GLU A 665 -9.67 -16.92 -15.11
C GLU A 665 -9.87 -15.49 -14.61
N ARG A 666 -10.06 -14.56 -15.54
CA ARG A 666 -10.33 -13.14 -15.29
C ARG A 666 -11.75 -12.80 -15.72
N ALA A 667 -12.52 -12.23 -14.80
CA ALA A 667 -13.83 -11.65 -15.07
C ALA A 667 -13.71 -10.11 -15.18
N GLU A 668 -14.45 -9.52 -16.13
CA GLU A 668 -14.54 -8.08 -16.36
C GLU A 668 -16.01 -7.67 -16.49
N LEU A 669 -16.42 -6.65 -15.73
CA LEU A 669 -17.72 -6.01 -15.88
C LEU A 669 -17.67 -4.98 -17.00
N VAL A 670 -18.52 -5.11 -18.00
CA VAL A 670 -18.54 -4.23 -19.17
C VAL A 670 -19.98 -3.74 -19.47
N SER A 671 -20.09 -2.57 -20.09
CA SER A 671 -21.40 -2.00 -20.47
C SER A 671 -21.96 -2.62 -21.74
N THR A 672 -21.08 -3.00 -22.67
CA THR A 672 -21.40 -3.71 -23.94
C THR A 672 -20.48 -4.89 -24.13
N PRO A 673 -20.82 -5.90 -24.95
CA PRO A 673 -19.99 -7.09 -25.17
C PRO A 673 -18.53 -6.78 -25.56
N GLU A 674 -18.31 -5.77 -26.37
CA GLU A 674 -17.01 -5.33 -26.89
C GLU A 674 -16.42 -4.17 -26.07
N GLY A 675 -17.18 -3.65 -25.08
CA GLY A 675 -16.81 -2.49 -24.27
C GLY A 675 -15.58 -2.71 -23.42
N ASP A 676 -14.99 -1.61 -22.98
CA ASP A 676 -13.91 -1.64 -21.98
C ASP A 676 -14.48 -1.95 -20.59
N GLU A 677 -13.64 -2.45 -19.70
CA GLU A 677 -13.98 -2.72 -18.30
C GLU A 677 -14.44 -1.43 -17.61
N ILE A 678 -15.51 -1.51 -16.83
CA ILE A 678 -16.00 -0.41 -16.01
C ILE A 678 -15.07 -0.23 -14.83
N LEU A 679 -14.44 0.93 -14.71
CA LEU A 679 -13.44 1.25 -13.69
C LEU A 679 -13.82 2.55 -12.97
N PRO A 680 -13.45 2.72 -11.69
CA PRO A 680 -12.88 1.71 -10.80
C PRO A 680 -13.90 0.61 -10.42
N VAL A 681 -13.39 -0.58 -10.13
CA VAL A 681 -14.21 -1.76 -9.83
C VAL A 681 -13.58 -2.60 -8.71
N GLU A 682 -14.41 -3.14 -7.85
CA GLU A 682 -14.03 -4.14 -6.85
C GLU A 682 -14.53 -5.51 -7.28
N TYR A 683 -13.66 -6.53 -7.16
CA TYR A 683 -14.07 -7.93 -7.23
C TYR A 683 -13.67 -8.64 -5.93
N SER A 684 -14.52 -9.55 -5.47
CA SER A 684 -14.20 -10.40 -4.30
C SER A 684 -12.87 -11.13 -4.50
N ASP A 685 -12.64 -11.64 -5.71
CA ASP A 685 -11.39 -12.21 -6.21
C ASP A 685 -11.37 -12.14 -7.75
N ASN A 686 -10.19 -12.38 -8.36
CA ASN A 686 -10.07 -12.51 -9.81
C ASN A 686 -8.78 -13.27 -10.16
N TYR A 687 -8.56 -13.61 -11.42
CA TYR A 687 -7.48 -14.50 -11.85
C TYR A 687 -7.51 -15.86 -11.12
N VAL A 688 -8.70 -16.39 -10.95
CA VAL A 688 -8.98 -17.61 -10.20
C VAL A 688 -8.74 -18.87 -11.02
N THR A 689 -8.56 -19.99 -10.33
CA THR A 689 -8.46 -21.33 -10.96
C THR A 689 -9.70 -22.12 -10.63
N VAL A 690 -10.35 -22.70 -11.65
CA VAL A 690 -11.54 -23.53 -11.50
C VAL A 690 -11.20 -24.99 -11.75
N PHE A 691 -11.17 -25.78 -10.68
CA PHE A 691 -10.81 -27.21 -10.77
C PHE A 691 -11.93 -28.06 -11.39
N PRO A 692 -11.61 -29.29 -11.84
CA PRO A 692 -12.60 -30.18 -12.46
C PRO A 692 -13.86 -30.36 -11.62
N GLY A 693 -15.02 -30.15 -12.22
CA GLY A 693 -16.33 -30.33 -11.59
C GLY A 693 -16.74 -29.23 -10.62
N GLU A 694 -15.97 -28.20 -10.43
CA GLU A 694 -16.23 -27.13 -9.45
C GLU A 694 -16.91 -25.90 -10.07
N THR A 695 -17.50 -25.11 -9.19
CA THR A 695 -18.03 -23.78 -9.49
C THR A 695 -17.37 -22.76 -8.55
N VAL A 696 -16.80 -21.72 -9.12
CA VAL A 696 -16.30 -20.55 -8.37
C VAL A 696 -17.29 -19.41 -8.53
N GLU A 697 -17.63 -18.75 -7.44
CA GLU A 697 -18.48 -17.57 -7.43
C GLU A 697 -17.66 -16.33 -7.11
N LEU A 698 -17.78 -15.31 -7.96
CA LEU A 698 -17.16 -14.00 -7.79
C LEU A 698 -18.25 -12.95 -7.62
N GLN A 699 -17.94 -11.91 -6.85
CA GLN A 699 -18.75 -10.70 -6.74
C GLN A 699 -18.00 -9.56 -7.38
N GLY A 700 -18.62 -8.83 -8.30
CA GLY A 700 -18.05 -7.64 -8.92
C GLY A 700 -18.92 -6.41 -8.65
N GLN A 701 -18.33 -5.28 -8.28
CA GLN A 701 -19.04 -4.05 -7.97
C GLN A 701 -18.32 -2.83 -8.58
N PRO A 702 -18.89 -2.17 -9.61
CA PRO A 702 -18.42 -0.86 -10.03
C PRO A 702 -18.63 0.18 -8.92
N TRP A 703 -17.63 1.04 -8.70
CA TRP A 703 -17.75 2.15 -7.74
C TRP A 703 -18.30 3.43 -8.38
N THR A 704 -18.47 3.40 -9.68
CA THR A 704 -19.15 4.47 -10.43
C THR A 704 -20.66 4.18 -10.55
N GLY A 705 -21.45 5.18 -10.96
CA GLY A 705 -22.86 4.97 -11.31
C GLY A 705 -23.09 4.18 -12.61
N ALA A 706 -22.04 3.68 -13.25
CA ALA A 706 -22.14 2.90 -14.49
C ALA A 706 -22.75 1.54 -14.24
N THR A 707 -23.60 1.10 -15.19
CA THR A 707 -24.29 -0.16 -15.11
C THR A 707 -23.54 -1.23 -15.91
N ALA A 708 -23.12 -2.28 -15.24
CA ALA A 708 -22.59 -3.48 -15.90
C ALA A 708 -23.75 -4.28 -16.52
N ASN A 709 -23.80 -4.38 -17.83
CA ASN A 709 -24.83 -5.17 -18.54
C ASN A 709 -24.31 -6.52 -19.02
N TRP A 710 -22.99 -6.68 -19.06
CA TRP A 710 -22.33 -7.89 -19.52
C TRP A 710 -21.15 -8.22 -18.63
N VAL A 711 -20.79 -9.49 -18.63
CA VAL A 711 -19.55 -10.01 -18.04
C VAL A 711 -18.75 -10.68 -19.15
N ARG A 712 -17.49 -10.31 -19.27
CA ARG A 712 -16.51 -10.97 -20.11
C ARG A 712 -15.56 -11.78 -19.23
N VAL A 713 -15.36 -13.05 -19.57
CA VAL A 713 -14.43 -13.95 -18.89
C VAL A 713 -13.36 -14.39 -19.88
N THR A 714 -12.12 -14.32 -19.47
CA THR A 714 -10.94 -14.79 -20.22
C THR A 714 -10.02 -15.56 -19.29
N GLY A 715 -9.38 -16.61 -19.77
CA GLY A 715 -8.46 -17.41 -18.98
C GLY A 715 -7.18 -17.75 -19.72
N TYR A 716 -6.26 -18.41 -19.05
CA TYR A 716 -5.00 -18.84 -19.69
C TYR A 716 -5.25 -19.92 -20.75
N ASN A 717 -6.14 -20.84 -20.43
CA ASN A 717 -6.56 -21.94 -21.32
C ASN A 717 -8.08 -22.03 -21.50
N THR A 718 -8.80 -20.90 -21.37
CA THR A 718 -10.25 -20.81 -21.55
C THR A 718 -10.53 -19.90 -22.74
N PRO A 719 -11.37 -20.32 -23.70
CA PRO A 719 -11.86 -19.43 -24.76
C PRO A 719 -12.62 -18.24 -24.14
N PRO A 720 -12.49 -17.02 -24.68
CA PRO A 720 -13.26 -15.88 -24.20
C PRO A 720 -14.77 -16.17 -24.20
N VAL A 721 -15.43 -15.84 -23.09
CA VAL A 721 -16.89 -15.98 -22.92
C VAL A 721 -17.47 -14.62 -22.55
N VAL A 722 -18.54 -14.19 -23.21
CA VAL A 722 -19.28 -12.97 -22.89
C VAL A 722 -20.73 -13.31 -22.64
N VAL A 723 -21.25 -12.95 -21.46
CA VAL A 723 -22.63 -13.24 -21.07
C VAL A 723 -23.35 -11.99 -20.57
N PRO A 724 -24.66 -11.84 -20.81
CA PRO A 724 -25.43 -10.75 -20.25
C PRO A 724 -25.60 -10.92 -18.74
N VAL A 725 -25.70 -9.79 -18.03
CA VAL A 725 -26.07 -9.77 -16.61
C VAL A 725 -27.59 -9.88 -16.49
N SER A 726 -28.05 -11.00 -15.99
CA SER A 726 -29.48 -11.26 -15.77
C SER A 726 -30.06 -10.40 -14.65
N PRO A 727 -31.37 -10.09 -14.66
CA PRO A 727 -32.05 -9.54 -13.50
C PRO A 727 -31.83 -10.40 -12.26
N PRO A 728 -32.06 -9.86 -11.05
CA PRO A 728 -31.98 -10.66 -9.83
C PRO A 728 -32.94 -11.85 -9.92
N PRO A 729 -32.59 -13.02 -9.33
CA PRO A 729 -33.51 -14.15 -9.25
C PRO A 729 -34.81 -13.67 -8.58
N ARG A 730 -35.95 -14.06 -9.15
CA ARG A 730 -37.23 -13.81 -8.49
C ARG A 730 -37.25 -14.61 -7.18
N SER A 731 -37.45 -13.91 -6.07
CA SER A 731 -37.59 -14.50 -4.74
C SER A 731 -38.75 -15.48 -4.65
#